data_ad97ade50c796be68a87530b9ebbac2b
#
_entry.id   ad97ade50c796be68a87530b9ebbac2b
#
_cell.length_a   1.000
_cell.length_b   1.000
_cell.length_c   1.000
_cell.angle_alpha   90.00
_cell.angle_beta   90.00
_cell.angle_gamma   90.00
#
_symmetry.space_group_name_H-M   'P 1'
#
loop_
_entity.id
_entity.type
_entity.pdbx_description
1 polymer ?
#
loop_
_entity_poly.entity_id
_entity_poly.type
_entity_poly.pdbx_seq_one_letter_code
_entity_poly.pdbx_strand_id
1 'polypeptide(L)'
;MARCLRPVVPVIFVILVLPVIASAQVPDSTKKDSVYALPPIEVVGSILPFAGINIGSGIAGVSTKLDWSQVDATEPKVLPDVLRQQSGMSTYDNLGSPYKINVSTRGFYASPVVGTPQGVSIFVDGVRVNEPDAAEVNFDLLPLEHIKRVEILSGNGTLLGRNSLGGSINLVTRRGEGPPNGEIELMAGTYNSYSAEGSVGATTKSGLDYYVGGNYNYEKGWRQRTQADQWQGFANVGKLGQTSGIRGQFFFSHSYAETAGSLPMSVYEVKPDSNLTDGDFEDLNGLQGALAGYKQMGNGRGSFNLYYRYTDASRFNVNQPADPDTQNDATNSVFGGTIDYRFALPVGNSAIGLRVGIDGSTASSKVRLYADSTKFGGSSLLTTDVQSPVSDIAGFALADYTVGRVTLSGGLRYDFVTVPFHNLIDPTRDTTSNYSRLDPRVGVDVSTGKGVSLFASLGTSFRAPSLIEVACADPEEPCVLPYALGDDPPIAPVTVTTFETGARYQSGHLSLTGTAYYSDVKNDIYLFPSPGEVEGTTIEGYFGNIPKTRRVGLELAGRYAFGEAHSVYANYAYTRATFQSQAEIFSVLEDIGIENETEPGDLIPLVPLQQFKAGVNLRFPAGLRAGADVRWIGEQFYQQDEANNMPKLPSYFVADLRAGWEFGPWEISGVVNNLFNSTYATFGTFNFNQGAAGSPLEPFVTPGYATQFRVIVTRAFGPDRD
;
A
#
# COMPACT_ATOMS: atom_id res chain seq x y z
N MET A 1 -32.86 -4.88 -24.64
CA MET A 1 -32.99 -3.47 -25.03
C MET A 1 -33.79 -2.76 -23.97
N ALA A 2 -33.14 -2.17 -23.02
CA ALA A 2 -33.58 -1.03 -22.21
C ALA A 2 -32.40 -0.69 -21.27
N ARG A 3 -31.47 0.13 -21.75
CA ARG A 3 -30.48 0.76 -20.89
C ARG A 3 -31.21 1.70 -19.93
N CYS A 4 -31.27 1.35 -18.66
CA CYS A 4 -31.62 2.29 -17.60
C CYS A 4 -30.51 3.34 -17.53
N LEU A 5 -30.77 4.50 -18.08
CA LEU A 5 -30.02 5.72 -17.81
C LEU A 5 -30.17 6.02 -16.31
N ARG A 6 -29.16 5.73 -15.51
CA ARG A 6 -29.02 6.32 -14.17
C ARG A 6 -28.83 7.82 -14.34
N PRO A 7 -29.53 8.66 -13.60
CA PRO A 7 -29.33 10.10 -13.67
C PRO A 7 -27.94 10.41 -13.09
N VAL A 8 -27.04 10.89 -13.92
CA VAL A 8 -25.85 11.61 -13.50
C VAL A 8 -26.33 12.87 -12.84
N VAL A 9 -26.33 12.93 -11.52
CA VAL A 9 -26.52 14.15 -10.76
C VAL A 9 -25.19 14.89 -10.79
N PRO A 10 -25.05 15.99 -11.55
CA PRO A 10 -23.87 16.81 -11.43
C PRO A 10 -23.91 17.48 -10.06
N VAL A 11 -23.08 17.03 -9.12
CA VAL A 11 -22.83 17.76 -7.89
C VAL A 11 -22.03 19.00 -8.29
N ILE A 12 -22.74 20.09 -8.56
CA ILE A 12 -22.15 21.40 -8.72
C ILE A 12 -21.63 21.83 -7.36
N PHE A 13 -20.31 21.70 -7.16
CA PHE A 13 -19.63 22.35 -6.04
C PHE A 13 -19.71 23.87 -6.28
N VAL A 14 -20.69 24.52 -5.68
CA VAL A 14 -20.72 25.96 -5.57
C VAL A 14 -19.67 26.35 -4.51
N ILE A 15 -18.45 26.62 -4.96
CA ILE A 15 -17.44 27.28 -4.14
C ILE A 15 -17.92 28.73 -3.97
N LEU A 16 -18.49 29.03 -2.80
CA LEU A 16 -18.74 30.40 -2.38
C LEU A 16 -17.40 31.08 -2.09
N VAL A 17 -16.82 31.67 -3.12
CA VAL A 17 -15.67 32.58 -2.98
C VAL A 17 -16.21 33.91 -2.45
N LEU A 18 -16.13 34.08 -1.13
CA LEU A 18 -16.29 35.41 -0.52
C LEU A 18 -14.99 36.18 -0.78
N PRO A 19 -15.03 37.34 -1.45
CA PRO A 19 -13.85 38.17 -1.61
C PRO A 19 -13.55 38.87 -0.28
N VAL A 20 -12.55 38.39 0.46
CA VAL A 20 -11.97 39.16 1.55
C VAL A 20 -10.97 40.13 0.92
N ILE A 21 -11.41 41.38 0.71
CA ILE A 21 -10.52 42.48 0.38
C ILE A 21 -9.84 42.89 1.68
N ALA A 22 -8.64 42.38 1.92
CA ALA A 22 -7.74 42.91 2.96
C ALA A 22 -6.62 43.68 2.26
N SER A 23 -6.63 45.00 2.41
CA SER A 23 -5.53 45.87 2.05
C SER A 23 -4.35 45.65 3.00
N ALA A 24 -3.32 44.92 2.52
CA ALA A 24 -2.09 44.73 3.27
C ALA A 24 -1.08 45.82 2.90
N GLN A 25 -0.64 46.58 3.89
CA GLN A 25 0.59 47.38 3.82
C GLN A 25 1.79 46.45 3.83
N VAL A 26 2.68 46.62 2.84
CA VAL A 26 3.93 45.87 2.69
C VAL A 26 4.94 46.33 3.75
N PRO A 27 5.48 45.45 4.59
CA PRO A 27 6.70 45.70 5.29
C PRO A 27 7.91 45.21 4.51
N ASP A 28 8.95 46.00 4.53
CA ASP A 28 10.25 45.80 3.89
C ASP A 28 10.90 44.48 4.27
N SER A 29 11.21 43.65 3.27
CA SER A 29 11.78 42.33 3.47
C SER A 29 13.29 42.37 3.60
N THR A 30 13.79 42.19 4.79
CA THR A 30 15.17 41.74 4.98
C THR A 30 15.19 40.22 4.70
N LYS A 31 15.78 39.83 3.57
CA LYS A 31 16.06 38.44 3.21
C LYS A 31 16.80 37.73 4.34
N LYS A 32 16.15 36.75 4.95
CA LYS A 32 16.83 35.66 5.63
C LYS A 32 16.99 34.54 4.63
N ASP A 33 18.24 34.24 4.28
CA ASP A 33 18.60 33.05 3.53
C ASP A 33 18.11 31.82 4.30
N SER A 34 17.02 31.24 3.86
CA SER A 34 16.58 29.94 4.38
C SER A 34 17.46 28.87 3.74
N VAL A 35 18.47 28.42 4.47
CA VAL A 35 19.19 27.20 4.17
C VAL A 35 18.18 26.05 4.26
N TYR A 36 17.76 25.50 3.14
CA TYR A 36 17.03 24.25 3.08
C TYR A 36 17.96 23.15 3.57
N ALA A 37 18.05 22.97 4.87
CA ALA A 37 18.58 21.74 5.43
C ALA A 37 17.58 20.64 5.04
N LEU A 38 18.04 19.63 4.26
CA LEU A 38 17.27 18.41 4.10
C LEU A 38 16.87 17.96 5.51
N PRO A 39 15.58 17.66 5.76
CA PRO A 39 15.20 17.15 7.06
C PRO A 39 16.08 15.91 7.32
N PRO A 40 16.68 15.79 8.50
CA PRO A 40 17.45 14.60 8.84
C PRO A 40 16.56 13.39 8.57
N ILE A 41 17.14 12.27 8.11
CA ILE A 41 16.45 11.00 8.21
C ILE A 41 16.35 10.74 9.72
N GLU A 42 15.35 11.33 10.33
CA GLU A 42 15.01 11.04 11.71
C GLU A 42 14.52 9.62 11.73
N VAL A 43 15.24 8.75 12.42
CA VAL A 43 14.75 7.45 12.83
C VAL A 43 13.66 7.71 13.87
N VAL A 44 12.51 8.16 13.41
CA VAL A 44 11.37 8.42 14.28
C VAL A 44 10.48 7.20 14.24
N GLY A 45 10.67 6.35 15.23
CA GLY A 45 9.73 5.31 15.54
C GLY A 45 8.39 5.90 16.01
N SER A 46 7.50 6.22 15.11
CA SER A 46 6.15 6.67 15.42
C SER A 46 5.15 6.25 14.37
N ILE A 47 5.08 4.97 14.09
CA ILE A 47 3.99 4.37 13.31
C ILE A 47 2.72 4.18 14.17
N LEU A 48 2.70 4.69 15.38
CA LEU A 48 1.55 4.58 16.26
C LEU A 48 0.71 5.85 16.20
N PRO A 49 -0.64 5.75 16.20
CA PRO A 49 -1.54 6.89 16.03
C PRO A 49 -1.19 8.00 17.04
N PHE A 50 -1.12 9.23 16.57
CA PHE A 50 -0.58 10.43 17.22
C PHE A 50 0.93 10.64 17.07
N ALA A 51 1.38 10.61 15.84
CA ALA A 51 2.70 11.03 15.43
C ALA A 51 2.91 12.55 15.56
N GLY A 52 2.83 13.07 16.71
CA GLY A 52 3.27 14.45 17.06
C GLY A 52 4.24 14.43 18.21
N ILE A 53 4.58 13.22 18.69
CA ILE A 53 5.48 13.05 19.82
C ILE A 53 6.53 12.07 19.36
N ASN A 54 7.76 12.56 19.19
CA ASN A 54 8.92 11.69 19.09
C ASN A 54 8.85 10.64 20.19
N ILE A 55 8.42 9.42 19.83
CA ILE A 55 8.85 8.28 20.58
C ILE A 55 10.33 8.26 20.28
N GLY A 56 11.14 8.63 21.28
CA GLY A 56 12.57 8.66 21.11
C GLY A 56 13.05 7.43 20.38
N SER A 57 14.17 7.49 19.71
CA SER A 57 14.85 6.51 18.86
C SER A 57 14.85 5.04 19.34
N GLY A 58 13.86 4.63 20.11
CA GLY A 58 13.81 3.37 20.85
C GLY A 58 13.41 2.13 20.05
N ILE A 59 13.08 2.24 18.77
CA ILE A 59 12.81 1.04 17.96
C ILE A 59 14.01 0.79 17.04
N ALA A 60 14.83 -0.19 17.37
CA ALA A 60 15.88 -0.65 16.48
C ALA A 60 15.25 -1.26 15.22
N GLY A 61 15.63 -0.79 14.04
CA GLY A 61 15.06 -1.21 12.76
C GLY A 61 15.12 -0.09 11.72
N VAL A 62 14.67 -0.35 10.51
CA VAL A 62 14.61 0.66 9.44
C VAL A 62 13.25 1.29 9.39
N SER A 63 13.18 2.59 9.62
CA SER A 63 12.03 3.39 9.28
C SER A 63 12.43 4.48 8.30
N THR A 64 11.63 4.66 7.26
CA THR A 64 11.79 5.72 6.26
C THR A 64 10.62 6.69 6.41
N LYS A 65 10.92 7.98 6.40
CA LYS A 65 9.93 9.04 6.42
C LYS A 65 10.08 9.84 5.13
N LEU A 66 9.02 9.94 4.38
CA LEU A 66 8.94 10.74 3.16
C LEU A 66 8.01 11.92 3.43
N ASP A 67 8.54 13.12 3.49
CA ASP A 67 7.71 14.32 3.62
C ASP A 67 7.02 14.62 2.28
N TRP A 68 5.93 15.41 2.32
CA TRP A 68 5.12 15.71 1.16
C TRP A 68 5.94 16.22 -0.03
N SER A 69 6.89 17.12 0.19
CA SER A 69 7.76 17.63 -0.88
C SER A 69 8.55 16.54 -1.64
N GLN A 70 8.76 15.38 -1.03
CA GLN A 70 9.41 14.23 -1.65
C GLN A 70 8.38 13.33 -2.38
N VAL A 71 7.18 13.26 -1.87
CA VAL A 71 6.04 12.54 -2.47
C VAL A 71 5.56 13.29 -3.70
N ASP A 72 5.23 14.55 -3.54
CA ASP A 72 4.76 15.49 -4.57
C ASP A 72 5.72 15.60 -5.77
N ALA A 73 7.02 15.63 -5.50
CA ALA A 73 8.03 15.66 -6.57
C ALA A 73 7.94 14.47 -7.56
N THR A 74 7.20 13.42 -7.24
CA THR A 74 7.01 12.25 -8.12
C THR A 74 5.70 12.30 -8.90
N GLU A 75 4.83 13.27 -8.57
CA GLU A 75 3.48 13.43 -9.13
C GLU A 75 2.72 12.10 -9.17
N PRO A 76 2.53 11.45 -8.00
CA PRO A 76 1.98 10.11 -7.94
C PRO A 76 0.46 10.13 -8.14
N LYS A 77 -0.11 9.09 -8.76
CA LYS A 77 -1.56 8.90 -8.84
C LYS A 77 -2.10 8.11 -7.64
N VAL A 78 -1.31 7.13 -7.20
CA VAL A 78 -1.63 6.24 -6.08
C VAL A 78 -0.38 6.00 -5.23
N LEU A 79 -0.58 5.52 -3.99
CA LEU A 79 0.53 5.24 -3.07
C LEU A 79 1.63 4.33 -3.67
N PRO A 80 1.36 3.28 -4.45
CA PRO A 80 2.39 2.50 -5.12
C PRO A 80 3.39 3.29 -5.96
N ASP A 81 2.98 4.43 -6.55
CA ASP A 81 3.87 5.30 -7.31
C ASP A 81 4.97 5.92 -6.44
N VAL A 82 4.64 6.26 -5.20
CA VAL A 82 5.60 6.76 -4.20
C VAL A 82 6.54 5.64 -3.76
N LEU A 83 5.98 4.45 -3.54
CA LEU A 83 6.70 3.31 -2.96
C LEU A 83 7.65 2.66 -3.96
N ARG A 84 7.34 2.70 -5.25
CA ARG A 84 8.20 2.11 -6.30
C ARG A 84 9.60 2.69 -6.37
N GLN A 85 9.85 3.87 -5.78
CA GLN A 85 11.18 4.48 -5.71
C GLN A 85 11.96 4.11 -4.43
N GLN A 86 11.29 3.46 -3.45
CA GLN A 86 11.92 3.13 -2.17
C GLN A 86 12.78 1.87 -2.28
N SER A 87 13.80 1.77 -1.42
CA SER A 87 14.66 0.58 -1.33
C SER A 87 13.86 -0.64 -0.88
N GLY A 88 14.12 -1.81 -1.48
CA GLY A 88 13.47 -3.07 -1.12
C GLY A 88 11.99 -3.19 -1.50
N MET A 89 11.42 -2.18 -2.17
CA MET A 89 10.04 -2.23 -2.65
C MET A 89 9.97 -2.41 -4.16
N SER A 90 9.07 -3.26 -4.63
CA SER A 90 8.72 -3.41 -6.05
C SER A 90 7.24 -3.25 -6.24
N THR A 91 6.85 -2.93 -7.46
CA THR A 91 5.45 -2.82 -7.87
C THR A 91 5.23 -3.62 -9.13
N TYR A 92 4.07 -4.26 -9.23
CA TYR A 92 3.63 -4.92 -10.46
C TYR A 92 2.12 -4.71 -10.63
N ASP A 93 1.69 -4.81 -11.87
CA ASP A 93 0.30 -4.62 -12.26
C ASP A 93 -0.19 -5.90 -12.96
N ASN A 94 -1.23 -6.54 -12.44
CA ASN A 94 -1.86 -7.70 -13.05
C ASN A 94 -3.24 -7.41 -13.62
N LEU A 95 -3.79 -6.23 -13.34
CA LEU A 95 -5.12 -5.79 -13.81
C LEU A 95 -5.06 -4.73 -14.93
N GLY A 96 -3.86 -4.30 -15.34
CA GLY A 96 -3.68 -3.33 -16.41
C GLY A 96 -4.26 -1.93 -16.11
N SER A 97 -4.39 -1.57 -14.85
CA SER A 97 -4.92 -0.27 -14.41
C SER A 97 -3.93 0.48 -13.52
N PRO A 98 -3.68 1.80 -13.75
CA PRO A 98 -2.76 2.57 -12.91
C PRO A 98 -3.22 2.74 -11.47
N TYR A 99 -4.48 2.45 -11.19
CA TYR A 99 -5.09 2.54 -9.87
C TYR A 99 -5.03 1.23 -9.09
N LYS A 100 -4.71 0.09 -9.76
CA LYS A 100 -4.76 -1.27 -9.21
C LYS A 100 -3.37 -1.93 -9.13
N ILE A 101 -2.37 -1.18 -8.68
CA ILE A 101 -0.97 -1.60 -8.64
C ILE A 101 -0.67 -2.33 -7.33
N ASN A 102 -0.03 -3.47 -7.42
CA ASN A 102 0.47 -4.23 -6.28
C ASN A 102 1.80 -3.67 -5.77
N VAL A 103 2.01 -3.76 -4.47
CA VAL A 103 3.28 -3.42 -3.79
C VAL A 103 3.85 -4.68 -3.16
N SER A 104 5.13 -4.93 -3.39
CA SER A 104 5.89 -5.95 -2.67
C SER A 104 7.04 -5.33 -1.90
N THR A 105 7.23 -5.75 -0.66
CA THR A 105 8.42 -5.46 0.13
C THR A 105 9.00 -6.74 0.67
N ARG A 106 10.26 -7.05 0.30
CA ARG A 106 10.96 -8.27 0.71
C ARG A 106 10.20 -9.56 0.37
N GLY A 107 9.34 -9.55 -0.66
CA GLY A 107 8.49 -10.68 -1.03
C GLY A 107 7.23 -10.86 -0.15
N PHE A 108 6.82 -9.82 0.56
CA PHE A 108 5.49 -9.71 1.19
C PHE A 108 4.69 -8.66 0.45
N TYR A 109 3.38 -8.86 0.31
CA TYR A 109 2.53 -8.05 -0.55
C TYR A 109 1.56 -7.16 0.22
N ALA A 110 1.26 -5.99 -0.35
CA ALA A 110 0.03 -5.23 -0.19
C ALA A 110 -0.60 -5.09 -1.58
N SER A 111 -1.78 -5.63 -1.78
CA SER A 111 -2.38 -5.78 -3.09
C SER A 111 -3.84 -5.32 -3.07
N PRO A 112 -4.34 -4.64 -4.12
CA PRO A 112 -5.76 -4.40 -4.32
C PRO A 112 -6.49 -5.65 -4.85
N VAL A 113 -5.74 -6.68 -5.26
CA VAL A 113 -6.30 -7.90 -5.83
C VAL A 113 -6.68 -8.87 -4.73
N VAL A 114 -7.97 -9.19 -4.68
CA VAL A 114 -8.52 -10.20 -3.78
C VAL A 114 -7.89 -11.57 -4.09
N GLY A 115 -7.63 -12.36 -3.06
CA GLY A 115 -6.95 -13.67 -3.21
C GLY A 115 -5.42 -13.59 -3.21
N THR A 116 -4.81 -12.41 -3.34
CA THR A 116 -3.37 -12.27 -3.14
C THR A 116 -3.02 -12.34 -1.66
N PRO A 117 -2.17 -13.27 -1.20
CA PRO A 117 -1.78 -13.35 0.20
C PRO A 117 -1.10 -12.07 0.68
N GLN A 118 -1.73 -11.38 1.62
CA GLN A 118 -1.29 -10.07 2.12
C GLN A 118 -0.26 -10.24 3.25
N GLY A 119 0.70 -9.34 3.36
CA GLY A 119 1.73 -9.41 4.41
C GLY A 119 2.25 -8.04 4.84
N VAL A 120 1.66 -6.96 4.32
CA VAL A 120 2.00 -5.57 4.66
C VAL A 120 0.74 -4.84 5.11
N SER A 121 0.82 -4.18 6.26
CA SER A 121 -0.29 -3.37 6.77
C SER A 121 -0.16 -1.91 6.34
N ILE A 122 -1.26 -1.36 5.85
CA ILE A 122 -1.36 0.05 5.47
C ILE A 122 -2.28 0.78 6.46
N PHE A 123 -1.89 2.01 6.82
CA PHE A 123 -2.62 2.84 7.78
C PHE A 123 -2.80 4.26 7.23
N VAL A 124 -3.90 4.90 7.60
CA VAL A 124 -4.12 6.34 7.46
C VAL A 124 -4.32 6.92 8.86
N ASP A 125 -3.38 7.75 9.33
CA ASP A 125 -3.33 8.28 10.70
C ASP A 125 -3.51 7.19 11.79
N GLY A 126 -2.92 6.01 11.56
CA GLY A 126 -3.00 4.87 12.45
C GLY A 126 -4.29 4.04 12.38
N VAL A 127 -5.21 4.37 11.51
CA VAL A 127 -6.36 3.54 11.17
C VAL A 127 -5.96 2.55 10.07
N ARG A 128 -6.08 1.26 10.33
CA ARG A 128 -5.78 0.22 9.34
C ARG A 128 -6.77 0.28 8.17
N VAL A 129 -6.26 0.20 6.95
CA VAL A 129 -7.07 0.27 5.72
C VAL A 129 -7.09 -1.03 4.92
N ASN A 130 -6.36 -2.08 5.35
CA ASN A 130 -6.56 -3.42 4.82
C ASN A 130 -7.98 -3.88 5.12
N GLU A 131 -8.69 -4.41 4.12
CA GLU A 131 -10.08 -4.84 4.26
C GLU A 131 -10.21 -6.12 5.10
N PRO A 132 -11.30 -6.32 5.85
CA PRO A 132 -11.42 -7.45 6.76
C PRO A 132 -11.76 -8.78 6.08
N ASP A 133 -12.33 -8.77 4.88
CA ASP A 133 -12.74 -9.95 4.12
C ASP A 133 -11.56 -10.67 3.46
N ALA A 134 -10.73 -9.98 2.69
CA ALA A 134 -9.59 -10.56 1.98
C ALA A 134 -8.24 -9.90 2.29
N ALA A 135 -8.21 -8.98 3.28
CA ALA A 135 -7.04 -8.20 3.69
C ALA A 135 -6.40 -7.34 2.58
N GLU A 136 -7.04 -7.18 1.43
CA GLU A 136 -6.59 -6.36 0.32
C GLU A 136 -6.53 -4.87 0.69
N VAL A 137 -5.84 -4.09 -0.12
CA VAL A 137 -5.67 -2.64 0.06
C VAL A 137 -6.12 -1.90 -1.20
N ASN A 138 -7.24 -1.22 -1.13
CA ASN A 138 -7.74 -0.39 -2.21
C ASN A 138 -7.00 0.95 -2.20
N PHE A 139 -5.84 1.02 -2.87
CA PHE A 139 -4.95 2.20 -2.88
C PHE A 139 -5.61 3.43 -3.49
N ASP A 140 -6.53 3.24 -4.39
CA ASP A 140 -7.33 4.26 -5.07
C ASP A 140 -8.38 4.93 -4.15
N LEU A 141 -8.71 4.31 -3.02
CA LEU A 141 -9.55 4.94 -2.00
C LEU A 141 -8.78 5.79 -0.98
N LEU A 142 -7.44 5.75 -0.99
CA LEU A 142 -6.61 6.46 0.00
C LEU A 142 -6.47 7.95 -0.36
N PRO A 143 -6.54 8.87 0.62
CA PRO A 143 -6.50 10.31 0.37
C PRO A 143 -5.06 10.81 0.13
N LEU A 144 -4.41 10.35 -0.93
CA LEU A 144 -2.99 10.58 -1.20
C LEU A 144 -2.63 12.06 -1.30
N GLU A 145 -3.45 12.86 -1.96
CA GLU A 145 -3.22 14.31 -2.16
C GLU A 145 -3.31 15.11 -0.84
N HIS A 146 -3.91 14.51 0.18
CA HIS A 146 -4.13 15.15 1.47
C HIS A 146 -3.19 14.66 2.56
N ILE A 147 -2.07 13.97 2.19
CA ILE A 147 -1.06 13.54 3.16
C ILE A 147 0.02 14.60 3.36
N LYS A 148 0.57 14.61 4.57
CA LYS A 148 1.75 15.41 4.95
C LYS A 148 3.04 14.62 4.78
N ARG A 149 2.99 13.30 5.03
CA ARG A 149 4.14 12.39 4.89
C ARG A 149 3.72 10.93 4.86
N VAL A 150 4.58 10.11 4.31
CA VAL A 150 4.51 8.65 4.37
C VAL A 150 5.57 8.14 5.34
N GLU A 151 5.17 7.28 6.27
CA GLU A 151 6.04 6.60 7.22
C GLU A 151 6.08 5.12 6.87
N ILE A 152 7.27 4.59 6.59
CA ILE A 152 7.49 3.20 6.18
C ILE A 152 8.30 2.52 7.26
N LEU A 153 7.78 1.46 7.86
CA LEU A 153 8.52 0.55 8.72
C LEU A 153 8.75 -0.75 7.96
N SER A 154 9.98 -1.02 7.59
CA SER A 154 10.36 -2.28 6.93
C SER A 154 10.65 -3.35 7.99
N GLY A 155 10.35 -4.62 7.65
CA GLY A 155 10.66 -5.78 8.47
C GLY A 155 9.66 -6.03 9.58
N ASN A 156 10.16 -6.34 10.77
CA ASN A 156 9.36 -6.85 11.87
C ASN A 156 8.25 -5.90 12.35
N GLY A 157 7.01 -6.24 11.99
CA GLY A 157 5.80 -5.51 12.34
C GLY A 157 5.15 -5.88 13.68
N THR A 158 5.86 -6.55 14.60
CA THR A 158 5.33 -7.03 15.90
C THR A 158 4.39 -6.04 16.60
N LEU A 159 4.75 -4.76 16.58
CA LEU A 159 4.07 -3.72 17.36
C LEU A 159 2.86 -3.13 16.64
N LEU A 160 2.67 -3.46 15.36
CA LEU A 160 1.67 -2.87 14.47
C LEU A 160 0.45 -3.77 14.28
N GLY A 161 0.47 -4.92 14.95
CA GLY A 161 -0.60 -5.89 14.95
C GLY A 161 -0.57 -6.84 13.75
N ARG A 162 -1.66 -7.58 13.61
CA ARG A 162 -1.82 -8.63 12.60
C ARG A 162 -1.51 -8.12 11.17
N ASN A 163 -1.10 -9.04 10.29
CA ASN A 163 -0.82 -8.81 8.87
C ASN A 163 0.38 -7.89 8.57
N SER A 164 1.28 -7.65 9.55
CA SER A 164 2.49 -6.85 9.37
C SER A 164 3.74 -7.74 9.29
N LEU A 165 3.74 -8.74 8.39
CA LEU A 165 4.84 -9.70 8.24
C LEU A 165 6.09 -9.06 7.64
N GLY A 166 5.94 -8.30 6.56
CA GLY A 166 6.99 -7.59 5.83
C GLY A 166 7.20 -6.15 6.27
N GLY A 167 6.31 -5.64 7.13
CA GLY A 167 6.33 -4.27 7.59
C GLY A 167 4.99 -3.56 7.51
N SER A 168 5.02 -2.25 7.56
CA SER A 168 3.83 -1.42 7.46
C SER A 168 4.13 -0.03 6.91
N ILE A 169 3.08 0.62 6.41
CA ILE A 169 3.12 1.96 5.84
C ILE A 169 2.00 2.78 6.47
N ASN A 170 2.33 3.96 6.97
CA ASN A 170 1.36 4.89 7.55
C ASN A 170 1.34 6.21 6.79
N LEU A 171 0.18 6.59 6.31
CA LEU A 171 -0.08 7.88 5.69
C LEU A 171 -0.50 8.86 6.79
N VAL A 172 0.28 9.89 6.99
CA VAL A 172 -0.04 10.96 7.95
C VAL A 172 -0.64 12.13 7.19
N THR A 173 -1.87 12.49 7.52
CA THR A 173 -2.64 13.48 6.78
C THR A 173 -2.26 14.93 7.10
N ARG A 174 -2.55 15.84 6.17
CA ARG A 174 -2.37 17.29 6.33
C ARG A 174 -3.33 17.86 7.38
N ARG A 175 -2.90 18.95 7.98
CA ARG A 175 -3.67 19.76 8.95
C ARG A 175 -3.54 21.22 8.59
N GLY A 176 -4.45 22.04 9.10
CA GLY A 176 -4.32 23.48 8.97
C GLY A 176 -3.13 24.02 9.76
N GLU A 177 -2.25 24.75 9.12
CA GLU A 177 -1.06 25.33 9.72
C GLU A 177 -1.00 26.84 9.40
N GLY A 178 -0.69 27.66 10.41
CA GLY A 178 -0.52 29.10 10.22
C GLY A 178 -1.78 29.87 9.80
N PRO A 179 -1.62 31.03 9.15
CA PRO A 179 -2.70 31.79 8.56
C PRO A 179 -3.41 31.01 7.44
N PRO A 180 -4.63 31.41 7.02
CA PRO A 180 -5.33 30.75 5.93
C PRO A 180 -4.46 30.64 4.66
N ASN A 181 -4.29 29.42 4.19
CA ASN A 181 -3.56 29.07 2.97
C ASN A 181 -4.29 27.97 2.23
N GLY A 182 -4.01 27.81 0.96
CA GLY A 182 -4.63 26.79 0.14
C GLY A 182 -3.98 26.72 -1.23
N GLU A 183 -4.39 25.75 -2.00
CA GLU A 183 -3.91 25.53 -3.37
C GLU A 183 -5.03 25.01 -4.28
N ILE A 184 -4.92 25.30 -5.56
CA ILE A 184 -5.70 24.69 -6.63
C ILE A 184 -4.70 24.18 -7.64
N GLU A 185 -4.88 22.93 -8.04
CA GLU A 185 -4.07 22.27 -9.04
C GLU A 185 -4.93 21.72 -10.17
N LEU A 186 -4.45 21.87 -11.40
CA LEU A 186 -5.05 21.30 -12.60
C LEU A 186 -3.98 20.56 -13.40
N MET A 187 -4.30 19.35 -13.84
CA MET A 187 -3.43 18.54 -14.68
C MET A 187 -4.13 18.13 -15.96
N ALA A 188 -3.37 18.05 -17.04
CA ALA A 188 -3.79 17.43 -18.29
C ALA A 188 -2.64 16.63 -18.90
N GLY A 189 -2.95 15.51 -19.55
CA GLY A 189 -1.91 14.61 -20.08
C GLY A 189 -2.38 13.72 -21.22
N THR A 190 -1.47 12.84 -21.64
CA THR A 190 -1.74 11.79 -22.62
C THR A 190 -2.86 10.87 -22.14
N TYR A 191 -3.45 10.11 -23.07
CA TYR A 191 -4.55 9.17 -22.81
C TYR A 191 -5.79 9.85 -22.22
N ASN A 192 -6.01 11.12 -22.59
CA ASN A 192 -7.08 11.98 -22.07
C ASN A 192 -7.10 12.00 -20.54
N SER A 193 -5.94 11.99 -19.90
CA SER A 193 -5.88 12.15 -18.45
C SER A 193 -6.03 13.60 -18.05
N TYR A 194 -6.84 13.86 -17.01
CA TYR A 194 -6.97 15.17 -16.39
C TYR A 194 -7.33 15.03 -14.91
N SER A 195 -6.84 15.97 -14.12
CA SER A 195 -7.22 16.08 -12.72
C SER A 195 -7.49 17.52 -12.32
N ALA A 196 -8.27 17.66 -11.25
CA ALA A 196 -8.48 18.92 -10.55
C ALA A 196 -8.46 18.64 -9.05
N GLU A 197 -7.66 19.43 -8.33
CA GLU A 197 -7.53 19.37 -6.89
C GLU A 197 -7.69 20.75 -6.29
N GLY A 198 -8.21 20.81 -5.06
CA GLY A 198 -8.25 22.05 -4.28
C GLY A 198 -8.20 21.77 -2.80
N SER A 199 -7.45 22.59 -2.07
CA SER A 199 -7.39 22.49 -0.63
C SER A 199 -7.27 23.85 0.04
N VAL A 200 -7.72 23.92 1.31
CA VAL A 200 -7.58 25.10 2.19
C VAL A 200 -7.40 24.67 3.63
N GLY A 201 -6.52 25.36 4.35
CA GLY A 201 -6.29 25.11 5.76
C GLY A 201 -5.85 26.34 6.52
N ALA A 202 -6.02 26.34 7.84
CA ALA A 202 -5.53 27.37 8.73
C ALA A 202 -5.48 26.90 10.18
N THR A 203 -4.72 27.64 10.99
CA THR A 203 -4.84 27.62 12.45
C THR A 203 -5.38 28.95 12.92
N THR A 204 -6.51 28.95 13.59
CA THR A 204 -7.13 30.15 14.16
C THR A 204 -6.32 30.71 15.36
N LYS A 205 -6.56 31.96 15.74
CA LYS A 205 -5.95 32.56 16.96
C LYS A 205 -6.30 31.79 18.24
N SER A 206 -7.42 31.06 18.28
CA SER A 206 -7.81 30.22 19.41
C SER A 206 -7.11 28.85 19.44
N GLY A 207 -6.26 28.58 18.45
CA GLY A 207 -5.54 27.29 18.30
C GLY A 207 -6.40 26.16 17.70
N LEU A 208 -7.58 26.48 17.16
CA LEU A 208 -8.33 25.53 16.33
C LEU A 208 -7.69 25.50 14.94
N ASP A 209 -7.29 24.34 14.48
CA ASP A 209 -6.83 24.10 13.12
C ASP A 209 -7.89 23.37 12.31
N TYR A 210 -7.92 23.67 11.00
CA TYR A 210 -8.76 22.97 10.04
C TYR A 210 -8.05 22.85 8.70
N TYR A 211 -8.31 21.75 8.00
CA TYR A 211 -7.88 21.51 6.64
C TYR A 211 -9.01 20.81 5.91
N VAL A 212 -9.34 21.27 4.71
CA VAL A 212 -10.38 20.70 3.84
C VAL A 212 -9.83 20.64 2.43
N GLY A 213 -10.03 19.55 1.74
CA GLY A 213 -9.61 19.39 0.35
C GLY A 213 -10.46 18.37 -0.38
N GLY A 214 -10.28 18.33 -1.70
CA GLY A 214 -10.90 17.36 -2.56
C GLY A 214 -10.25 17.34 -3.93
N ASN A 215 -10.35 16.21 -4.60
CA ASN A 215 -9.78 15.97 -5.92
C ASN A 215 -10.73 15.17 -6.81
N TYR A 216 -10.56 15.34 -8.10
CA TYR A 216 -11.13 14.52 -9.15
C TYR A 216 -10.04 14.14 -10.15
N ASN A 217 -9.94 12.87 -10.48
CA ASN A 217 -9.01 12.32 -11.47
C ASN A 217 -9.78 11.53 -12.52
N TYR A 218 -9.39 11.66 -13.77
CA TYR A 218 -9.92 10.89 -14.88
C TYR A 218 -8.81 10.51 -15.84
N GLU A 219 -8.89 9.30 -16.37
CA GLU A 219 -7.99 8.80 -17.41
C GLU A 219 -8.74 7.82 -18.32
N LYS A 220 -8.57 7.96 -19.63
CA LYS A 220 -9.09 6.97 -20.59
C LYS A 220 -8.28 5.66 -20.57
N GLY A 221 -7.04 5.73 -20.07
CA GLY A 221 -6.09 4.62 -20.08
C GLY A 221 -5.35 4.48 -21.42
N TRP A 222 -4.15 3.89 -21.37
CA TRP A 222 -3.32 3.66 -22.55
C TRP A 222 -3.67 2.34 -23.26
N ARG A 223 -4.18 1.34 -22.55
CA ARG A 223 -4.76 0.14 -23.13
C ARG A 223 -6.20 0.38 -23.51
N GLN A 224 -6.72 -0.46 -24.41
CA GLN A 224 -8.10 -0.40 -24.82
C GLN A 224 -9.02 -0.69 -23.66
N ARG A 225 -10.04 0.18 -23.44
CA ARG A 225 -11.04 0.02 -22.39
C ARG A 225 -10.42 -0.22 -21.00
N THR A 226 -9.63 0.75 -20.58
CA THR A 226 -9.06 0.85 -19.23
C THR A 226 -9.30 2.24 -18.66
N GLN A 227 -10.49 2.78 -18.91
CA GLN A 227 -10.90 4.06 -18.36
C GLN A 227 -11.00 3.97 -16.85
N ALA A 228 -10.57 5.02 -16.17
CA ALA A 228 -10.74 5.14 -14.72
C ALA A 228 -11.13 6.56 -14.33
N ASP A 229 -11.95 6.68 -13.30
CA ASP A 229 -12.22 7.94 -12.64
C ASP A 229 -12.26 7.77 -11.12
N GLN A 230 -11.85 8.81 -10.43
CA GLN A 230 -11.75 8.84 -8.98
C GLN A 230 -12.12 10.22 -8.47
N TRP A 231 -12.87 10.30 -7.38
CA TRP A 231 -13.08 11.55 -6.66
C TRP A 231 -13.03 11.32 -5.16
N GLN A 232 -12.45 12.28 -4.46
CA GLN A 232 -12.23 12.21 -3.02
C GLN A 232 -12.54 13.55 -2.35
N GLY A 233 -12.98 13.49 -1.10
CA GLY A 233 -13.12 14.64 -0.25
C GLY A 233 -12.54 14.34 1.13
N PHE A 234 -11.84 15.31 1.69
CA PHE A 234 -11.10 15.17 2.93
C PHE A 234 -11.33 16.36 3.87
N ALA A 235 -11.45 16.10 5.17
CA ALA A 235 -11.51 17.12 6.20
C ALA A 235 -10.77 16.68 7.46
N ASN A 236 -10.04 17.61 8.05
CA ASN A 236 -9.35 17.43 9.31
C ASN A 236 -9.55 18.69 10.18
N VAL A 237 -10.06 18.51 11.40
CA VAL A 237 -10.33 19.61 12.33
C VAL A 237 -9.80 19.22 13.70
N GLY A 238 -9.04 20.10 14.35
CA GLY A 238 -8.47 19.78 15.65
C GLY A 238 -8.06 20.98 16.46
N LYS A 239 -7.78 20.71 17.72
CA LYS A 239 -7.10 21.64 18.60
C LYS A 239 -6.05 20.89 19.39
N LEU A 240 -4.79 21.09 19.03
CA LEU A 240 -3.67 20.42 19.67
C LEU A 240 -2.88 21.43 20.53
N GLY A 241 -2.76 21.14 21.82
CA GLY A 241 -1.98 21.87 22.77
C GLY A 241 -0.81 21.06 23.33
N GLN A 242 -0.02 21.63 24.22
CA GLN A 242 1.14 20.95 24.82
C GLN A 242 0.70 19.81 25.76
N THR A 243 -0.37 20.00 26.51
CA THR A 243 -0.84 19.04 27.54
C THR A 243 -2.02 18.20 27.11
N SER A 244 -2.80 18.64 26.13
CA SER A 244 -3.95 17.90 25.61
C SER A 244 -4.27 18.32 24.19
N GLY A 245 -4.91 17.43 23.46
CA GLY A 245 -5.38 17.71 22.12
C GLY A 245 -6.48 16.74 21.71
N ILE A 246 -7.29 17.20 20.76
CA ILE A 246 -8.33 16.40 20.11
C ILE A 246 -8.34 16.74 18.62
N ARG A 247 -8.62 15.74 17.78
CA ARG A 247 -8.70 15.88 16.33
C ARG A 247 -9.77 14.95 15.77
N GLY A 248 -10.60 15.48 14.89
CA GLY A 248 -11.49 14.71 14.03
C GLY A 248 -10.96 14.71 12.61
N GLN A 249 -11.02 13.55 11.96
CA GLN A 249 -10.68 13.34 10.57
C GLN A 249 -11.87 12.69 9.88
N PHE A 250 -12.11 13.08 8.64
CA PHE A 250 -13.12 12.48 7.80
C PHE A 250 -12.65 12.49 6.35
N PHE A 251 -12.84 11.39 5.64
CA PHE A 251 -12.73 11.38 4.19
C PHE A 251 -13.72 10.39 3.57
N PHE A 252 -14.06 10.64 2.33
CA PHE A 252 -14.82 9.77 1.47
C PHE A 252 -14.14 9.71 0.11
N SER A 253 -14.29 8.60 -0.58
CA SER A 253 -13.68 8.35 -1.88
C SER A 253 -14.57 7.44 -2.71
N HIS A 254 -14.52 7.67 -4.02
CA HIS A 254 -15.09 6.80 -5.03
C HIS A 254 -14.03 6.55 -6.09
N SER A 255 -13.97 5.34 -6.60
CA SER A 255 -13.09 4.94 -7.69
C SER A 255 -13.83 3.96 -8.60
N TYR A 256 -13.88 4.27 -9.88
CA TYR A 256 -14.28 3.35 -10.93
C TYR A 256 -13.08 3.11 -11.85
N ALA A 257 -12.75 1.87 -12.10
CA ALA A 257 -11.66 1.50 -12.98
C ALA A 257 -12.05 0.30 -13.86
N GLU A 258 -12.04 0.49 -15.18
CA GLU A 258 -12.00 -0.63 -16.12
C GLU A 258 -10.61 -1.25 -16.07
N THR A 259 -10.54 -2.57 -16.15
CA THR A 259 -9.30 -3.32 -16.08
C THR A 259 -9.09 -4.14 -17.36
N ALA A 260 -7.86 -4.57 -17.57
CA ALA A 260 -7.50 -5.27 -18.79
C ALA A 260 -6.43 -6.32 -18.48
N GLY A 261 -6.75 -7.40 -17.91
CA GLY A 261 -5.88 -8.49 -17.50
C GLY A 261 -4.59 -8.71 -18.32
N SER A 262 -3.89 -9.78 -18.09
CA SER A 262 -2.67 -10.14 -18.82
C SER A 262 -2.97 -10.51 -20.28
N LEU A 263 -2.00 -10.29 -21.15
CA LEU A 263 -2.06 -10.64 -22.56
C LEU A 263 -1.22 -11.89 -22.85
N PRO A 264 -1.70 -12.82 -23.68
CA PRO A 264 -0.84 -13.85 -24.26
C PRO A 264 0.41 -13.23 -24.89
N MET A 265 1.56 -13.85 -24.76
CA MET A 265 2.83 -13.33 -25.29
C MET A 265 2.73 -13.05 -26.80
N SER A 266 2.05 -13.91 -27.54
CA SER A 266 1.80 -13.75 -28.98
C SER A 266 1.00 -12.47 -29.33
N VAL A 267 0.13 -11.99 -28.44
CA VAL A 267 -0.61 -10.72 -28.59
C VAL A 267 0.23 -9.55 -28.09
N TYR A 268 0.89 -9.72 -26.95
CA TYR A 268 1.73 -8.67 -26.33
C TYR A 268 2.83 -8.17 -27.28
N GLU A 269 3.51 -9.07 -27.99
CA GLU A 269 4.60 -8.72 -28.93
C GLU A 269 4.12 -7.88 -30.13
N VAL A 270 2.85 -8.01 -30.52
CA VAL A 270 2.29 -7.35 -31.70
C VAL A 270 1.47 -6.12 -31.33
N LYS A 271 0.69 -6.22 -30.26
CA LYS A 271 -0.28 -5.19 -29.87
C LYS A 271 -0.44 -5.10 -28.35
N PRO A 272 0.53 -4.55 -27.64
CA PRO A 272 0.54 -4.51 -26.17
C PRO A 272 -0.57 -3.62 -25.57
N ASP A 273 -1.24 -2.78 -26.35
CA ASP A 273 -2.37 -1.96 -25.93
C ASP A 273 -3.73 -2.69 -25.97
N SER A 274 -3.76 -3.98 -26.34
CA SER A 274 -4.99 -4.78 -26.41
C SER A 274 -5.60 -5.01 -25.03
N ASN A 275 -6.92 -5.20 -25.01
CA ASN A 275 -7.67 -5.73 -23.88
C ASN A 275 -8.45 -6.96 -24.35
N LEU A 276 -8.25 -8.11 -23.70
CA LEU A 276 -8.94 -9.37 -23.99
C LEU A 276 -10.07 -9.68 -23.00
N THR A 277 -10.12 -8.95 -21.88
CA THR A 277 -11.17 -9.03 -20.85
C THR A 277 -12.04 -7.76 -20.88
N ASP A 278 -12.50 -7.42 -22.10
CA ASP A 278 -13.32 -6.24 -22.31
C ASP A 278 -14.64 -6.32 -21.56
N GLY A 279 -14.81 -5.45 -20.59
CA GLY A 279 -15.95 -5.42 -19.68
C GLY A 279 -15.57 -5.61 -18.22
N ASP A 280 -14.33 -5.98 -17.91
CA ASP A 280 -13.83 -6.01 -16.53
C ASP A 280 -13.85 -4.62 -15.92
N PHE A 281 -14.36 -4.52 -14.70
CA PHE A 281 -14.32 -3.28 -13.94
C PHE A 281 -14.33 -3.50 -12.43
N GLU A 282 -13.88 -2.49 -11.70
CA GLU A 282 -14.08 -2.35 -10.26
C GLU A 282 -14.72 -0.99 -9.95
N ASP A 283 -15.81 -0.98 -9.19
CA ASP A 283 -16.53 0.19 -8.68
C ASP A 283 -16.46 0.19 -7.16
N LEU A 284 -15.72 1.12 -6.58
CA LEU A 284 -15.40 1.15 -5.17
C LEU A 284 -15.87 2.46 -4.52
N ASN A 285 -16.47 2.34 -3.35
CA ASN A 285 -16.82 3.47 -2.50
C ASN A 285 -16.21 3.30 -1.11
N GLY A 286 -15.63 4.35 -0.57
CA GLY A 286 -14.98 4.36 0.73
C GLY A 286 -15.37 5.55 1.59
N LEU A 287 -15.48 5.33 2.90
CA LEU A 287 -15.69 6.35 3.89
C LEU A 287 -14.91 6.03 5.16
N GLN A 288 -14.22 7.01 5.73
CA GLN A 288 -13.58 6.90 7.03
C GLN A 288 -13.84 8.13 7.89
N GLY A 289 -14.22 7.89 9.14
CA GLY A 289 -14.24 8.89 10.20
C GLY A 289 -13.36 8.46 11.35
N ALA A 290 -12.52 9.34 11.89
CA ALA A 290 -11.67 9.06 13.04
C ALA A 290 -11.69 10.22 14.05
N LEU A 291 -11.68 9.86 15.33
CA LEU A 291 -11.56 10.79 16.44
C LEU A 291 -10.38 10.37 17.30
N ALA A 292 -9.46 11.28 17.47
CA ALA A 292 -8.23 10.98 18.14
C ALA A 292 -7.88 12.08 19.15
N GLY A 293 -7.29 11.70 20.31
CA GLY A 293 -6.96 12.67 21.36
C GLY A 293 -5.86 12.18 22.30
N TYR A 294 -5.29 13.14 23.04
CA TYR A 294 -4.33 12.86 24.08
C TYR A 294 -4.45 13.83 25.24
N LYS A 295 -3.99 13.38 26.41
CA LYS A 295 -3.90 14.21 27.61
C LYS A 295 -2.70 13.82 28.45
N GLN A 296 -1.96 14.82 28.94
CA GLN A 296 -0.93 14.62 29.95
C GLN A 296 -1.60 14.24 31.27
N MET A 297 -1.18 13.14 31.89
CA MET A 297 -1.71 12.62 33.13
C MET A 297 -0.54 12.19 34.03
N GLY A 298 -0.31 12.90 35.13
CA GLY A 298 0.86 12.68 36.00
C GLY A 298 2.18 12.80 35.22
N ASN A 299 3.04 11.80 35.32
CA ASN A 299 4.32 11.74 34.63
C ASN A 299 4.24 11.12 33.22
N GLY A 300 3.04 10.85 32.73
CA GLY A 300 2.82 10.21 31.44
C GLY A 300 1.74 10.91 30.62
N ARG A 301 1.48 10.32 29.44
CA ARG A 301 0.47 10.79 28.49
C ARG A 301 -0.42 9.63 28.08
N GLY A 302 -1.73 9.78 28.27
CA GLY A 302 -2.73 8.91 27.69
C GLY A 302 -3.15 9.39 26.31
N SER A 303 -3.37 8.48 25.39
CA SER A 303 -3.89 8.75 24.05
C SER A 303 -4.95 7.74 23.64
N PHE A 304 -5.82 8.15 22.73
CA PHE A 304 -6.81 7.30 22.11
C PHE A 304 -6.99 7.65 20.65
N ASN A 305 -7.42 6.64 19.87
CA ASN A 305 -7.89 6.77 18.49
C ASN A 305 -9.12 5.86 18.34
N LEU A 306 -10.25 6.42 17.91
CA LEU A 306 -11.48 5.70 17.61
C LEU A 306 -11.83 5.97 16.16
N TYR A 307 -12.29 4.95 15.42
CA TYR A 307 -12.60 5.11 14.01
C TYR A 307 -13.76 4.24 13.57
N TYR A 308 -14.40 4.69 12.50
CA TYR A 308 -15.32 3.93 11.69
C TYR A 308 -14.89 3.99 10.23
N ARG A 309 -14.92 2.84 9.55
CA ARG A 309 -14.70 2.73 8.10
C ARG A 309 -15.86 1.98 7.47
N TYR A 310 -16.15 2.37 6.24
CA TYR A 310 -17.09 1.69 5.37
C TYR A 310 -16.47 1.57 3.99
N THR A 311 -16.58 0.40 3.36
CA THR A 311 -16.16 0.15 1.99
C THR A 311 -17.24 -0.68 1.31
N ASP A 312 -17.58 -0.29 0.09
CA ASP A 312 -18.48 -1.02 -0.80
C ASP A 312 -17.78 -1.20 -2.13
N ALA A 313 -17.71 -2.43 -2.60
CA ALA A 313 -16.96 -2.83 -3.79
C ALA A 313 -17.82 -3.71 -4.68
N SER A 314 -17.94 -3.38 -5.95
CA SER A 314 -18.50 -4.22 -6.99
C SER A 314 -17.44 -4.47 -8.05
N ARG A 315 -17.13 -5.74 -8.31
CA ARG A 315 -16.12 -6.17 -9.27
C ARG A 315 -16.74 -7.10 -10.28
N PHE A 316 -16.52 -6.83 -11.56
CA PHE A 316 -16.99 -7.68 -12.64
C PHE A 316 -15.79 -8.19 -13.44
N ASN A 317 -15.75 -9.51 -13.63
CA ASN A 317 -14.71 -10.18 -14.40
C ASN A 317 -15.33 -10.94 -15.55
N VAL A 318 -14.87 -10.63 -16.74
CA VAL A 318 -15.15 -11.38 -17.96
C VAL A 318 -14.26 -12.62 -17.99
N ASN A 319 -14.86 -13.77 -17.83
CA ASN A 319 -14.16 -15.04 -17.89
C ASN A 319 -13.98 -15.51 -19.33
N GLN A 320 -13.28 -16.61 -19.51
CA GLN A 320 -13.03 -17.23 -20.80
C GLN A 320 -14.35 -17.47 -21.57
N PRO A 321 -14.31 -17.58 -22.91
CA PRO A 321 -15.53 -17.64 -23.72
C PRO A 321 -16.50 -18.78 -23.36
N ALA A 322 -16.00 -19.86 -22.76
CA ALA A 322 -16.82 -21.01 -22.36
C ALA A 322 -17.46 -20.88 -20.98
N ASP A 323 -16.95 -19.98 -20.12
CA ASP A 323 -17.32 -19.86 -18.72
C ASP A 323 -18.27 -18.70 -18.46
N PRO A 324 -19.19 -18.78 -17.48
CA PRO A 324 -19.95 -17.64 -17.00
C PRO A 324 -19.01 -16.50 -16.53
N ASP A 325 -19.40 -15.25 -16.75
CA ASP A 325 -18.72 -14.12 -16.15
C ASP A 325 -19.01 -14.08 -14.65
N THR A 326 -18.18 -13.41 -13.87
CA THR A 326 -18.37 -13.34 -12.42
C THR A 326 -18.53 -11.90 -11.95
N GLN A 327 -19.46 -11.69 -11.03
CA GLN A 327 -19.58 -10.44 -10.30
C GLN A 327 -19.40 -10.70 -8.81
N ASN A 328 -18.50 -9.97 -8.18
CA ASN A 328 -18.27 -9.98 -6.74
C ASN A 328 -18.69 -8.65 -6.12
N ASP A 329 -19.62 -8.69 -5.17
CA ASP A 329 -20.03 -7.54 -4.37
C ASP A 329 -19.59 -7.76 -2.92
N ALA A 330 -18.73 -6.88 -2.40
CA ALA A 330 -18.22 -6.92 -1.04
C ALA A 330 -18.55 -5.63 -0.30
N THR A 331 -19.11 -5.74 0.91
CA THR A 331 -19.40 -4.60 1.76
C THR A 331 -18.76 -4.81 3.13
N ASN A 332 -17.92 -3.87 3.54
CA ASN A 332 -17.21 -3.90 4.81
C ASN A 332 -17.57 -2.70 5.68
N SER A 333 -17.95 -2.95 6.94
CA SER A 333 -18.13 -1.93 7.97
C SER A 333 -17.22 -2.26 9.14
N VAL A 334 -16.31 -1.36 9.49
CA VAL A 334 -15.30 -1.58 10.54
C VAL A 334 -15.42 -0.49 11.60
N PHE A 335 -15.55 -0.88 12.85
CA PHE A 335 -15.41 0.01 14.01
C PHE A 335 -14.23 -0.46 14.84
N GLY A 336 -13.36 0.47 15.24
CA GLY A 336 -12.18 0.08 16.01
C GLY A 336 -11.54 1.25 16.74
N GLY A 337 -10.46 0.93 17.45
CA GLY A 337 -9.70 1.95 18.15
C GLY A 337 -8.51 1.42 18.94
N THR A 338 -7.72 2.37 19.41
CA THR A 338 -6.56 2.15 20.27
C THR A 338 -6.62 3.06 21.48
N ILE A 339 -6.25 2.55 22.63
CA ILE A 339 -6.02 3.34 23.85
C ILE A 339 -4.65 2.97 24.39
N ASP A 340 -3.81 3.96 24.68
CA ASP A 340 -2.49 3.72 25.22
C ASP A 340 -2.06 4.77 26.25
N TYR A 341 -1.12 4.35 27.11
CA TYR A 341 -0.49 5.20 28.09
C TYR A 341 1.03 5.08 28.01
N ARG A 342 1.69 6.23 27.82
CA ARG A 342 3.14 6.36 27.77
C ARG A 342 3.65 7.10 29.00
N PHE A 343 4.69 6.54 29.66
CA PHE A 343 5.32 7.16 30.81
C PHE A 343 6.80 6.78 30.92
N ALA A 344 7.54 7.49 31.76
CA ALA A 344 8.94 7.20 32.01
C ALA A 344 9.14 6.79 33.49
N LEU A 345 9.89 5.71 33.68
CA LEU A 345 10.33 5.27 35.01
C LEU A 345 11.78 5.68 35.22
N PRO A 346 12.09 6.55 36.21
CA PRO A 346 13.47 6.92 36.54
C PRO A 346 14.27 5.71 37.01
N VAL A 347 15.47 5.52 36.45
CA VAL A 347 16.43 4.49 36.85
C VAL A 347 17.82 5.12 36.93
N GLY A 348 18.29 5.42 38.11
CA GLY A 348 19.55 6.16 38.33
C GLY A 348 19.52 7.52 37.62
N ASN A 349 20.49 7.76 36.73
CA ASN A 349 20.60 9.00 35.94
C ASN A 349 19.88 8.90 34.56
N SER A 350 19.16 7.80 34.29
CA SER A 350 18.43 7.54 33.06
C SER A 350 16.95 7.27 33.36
N ALA A 351 16.17 6.98 32.34
CA ALA A 351 14.78 6.56 32.50
C ALA A 351 14.46 5.42 31.51
N ILE A 352 13.61 4.51 31.93
CA ILE A 352 12.98 3.54 31.04
C ILE A 352 11.72 4.20 30.51
N GLY A 353 11.65 4.40 29.19
CA GLY A 353 10.41 4.76 28.51
C GLY A 353 9.51 3.53 28.42
N LEU A 354 8.26 3.66 28.84
CA LEU A 354 7.26 2.58 28.78
C LEU A 354 6.03 3.06 28.03
N ARG A 355 5.47 2.21 27.21
CA ARG A 355 4.16 2.39 26.58
C ARG A 355 3.38 1.09 26.70
N VAL A 356 2.17 1.17 27.22
CA VAL A 356 1.24 0.05 27.32
C VAL A 356 -0.10 0.45 26.69
N GLY A 357 -0.76 -0.48 26.06
CA GLY A 357 -2.03 -0.19 25.42
C GLY A 357 -2.81 -1.42 24.99
N ILE A 358 -4.00 -1.13 24.54
CA ILE A 358 -4.90 -2.08 23.90
C ILE A 358 -5.37 -1.48 22.58
N ASP A 359 -5.53 -2.31 21.57
CA ASP A 359 -6.21 -1.96 20.33
C ASP A 359 -7.15 -3.11 19.93
N GLY A 360 -8.14 -2.80 19.10
CA GLY A 360 -9.04 -3.79 18.58
C GLY A 360 -10.00 -3.21 17.56
N SER A 361 -10.61 -4.11 16.80
CA SER A 361 -11.64 -3.77 15.85
C SER A 361 -12.70 -4.86 15.77
N THR A 362 -13.90 -4.46 15.35
CA THR A 362 -14.95 -5.36 14.90
C THR A 362 -15.39 -4.92 13.51
N ALA A 363 -15.54 -5.88 12.63
CA ALA A 363 -15.98 -5.65 11.26
C ALA A 363 -17.23 -6.48 10.97
N SER A 364 -18.09 -5.99 10.11
CA SER A 364 -19.13 -6.78 9.45
C SER A 364 -18.81 -6.80 7.97
N SER A 365 -18.36 -7.94 7.47
CA SER A 365 -18.07 -8.17 6.06
C SER A 365 -19.20 -8.97 5.45
N LYS A 366 -19.68 -8.55 4.29
CA LYS A 366 -20.64 -9.28 3.48
C LYS A 366 -20.10 -9.44 2.06
N VAL A 367 -20.04 -10.68 1.60
CA VAL A 367 -19.52 -11.03 0.27
C VAL A 367 -20.60 -11.80 -0.50
N ARG A 368 -20.87 -11.36 -1.72
CA ARG A 368 -21.78 -12.02 -2.66
C ARG A 368 -21.06 -12.28 -3.97
N LEU A 369 -21.22 -13.47 -4.48
CA LEU A 369 -20.72 -13.86 -5.80
C LEU A 369 -21.91 -14.26 -6.70
N TYR A 370 -21.86 -13.78 -7.93
CA TYR A 370 -22.82 -14.12 -8.97
C TYR A 370 -22.07 -14.74 -10.16
N ALA A 371 -22.60 -15.88 -10.66
CA ALA A 371 -22.23 -16.40 -11.96
C ALA A 371 -23.14 -15.78 -13.01
N ASP A 372 -22.59 -14.99 -13.93
CA ASP A 372 -23.35 -14.30 -14.98
C ASP A 372 -23.28 -15.05 -16.30
N SER A 373 -24.34 -15.77 -16.61
CA SER A 373 -24.49 -16.54 -17.86
C SER A 373 -25.22 -15.75 -18.96
N THR A 374 -25.36 -14.42 -18.84
CA THR A 374 -26.11 -13.61 -19.82
C THR A 374 -25.51 -13.66 -21.23
N LYS A 375 -24.19 -13.84 -21.35
CA LYS A 375 -23.50 -14.07 -22.63
C LYS A 375 -23.95 -15.34 -23.36
N PHE A 376 -24.53 -16.30 -22.65
CA PHE A 376 -25.10 -17.54 -23.20
C PHE A 376 -26.63 -17.51 -23.30
N GLY A 377 -27.28 -16.34 -23.03
CA GLY A 377 -28.74 -16.21 -22.95
C GLY A 377 -29.35 -16.72 -21.66
N GLY A 378 -28.54 -16.98 -20.64
CA GLY A 378 -28.96 -17.29 -19.28
C GLY A 378 -29.24 -16.05 -18.43
N SER A 379 -29.16 -16.19 -17.13
CA SER A 379 -29.32 -15.11 -16.14
C SER A 379 -28.15 -15.10 -15.15
N SER A 380 -27.98 -14.00 -14.45
CA SER A 380 -27.06 -13.92 -13.31
C SER A 380 -27.64 -14.72 -12.13
N LEU A 381 -26.85 -15.62 -11.56
CA LEU A 381 -27.24 -16.50 -10.45
C LEU A 381 -26.35 -16.20 -9.25
N LEU A 382 -26.97 -15.93 -8.09
CA LEU A 382 -26.27 -15.81 -6.83
C LEU A 382 -25.75 -17.19 -6.40
N THR A 383 -24.43 -17.34 -6.35
CA THR A 383 -23.75 -18.60 -5.99
C THR A 383 -23.17 -18.57 -4.58
N THR A 384 -22.84 -17.38 -4.06
CA THR A 384 -22.33 -17.18 -2.70
C THR A 384 -22.99 -15.98 -2.05
N ASP A 385 -23.47 -16.12 -0.82
CA ASP A 385 -23.89 -15.01 0.07
C ASP A 385 -23.38 -15.31 1.48
N VAL A 386 -22.29 -14.65 1.88
CA VAL A 386 -21.59 -14.90 3.15
C VAL A 386 -21.52 -13.63 3.96
N GLN A 387 -21.68 -13.76 5.27
CA GLN A 387 -21.48 -12.69 6.24
C GLN A 387 -20.49 -13.13 7.32
N SER A 388 -19.54 -12.25 7.67
CA SER A 388 -18.57 -12.50 8.73
C SER A 388 -18.42 -11.28 9.65
N PRO A 389 -18.78 -11.41 10.93
CA PRO A 389 -18.47 -10.40 11.95
C PRO A 389 -17.05 -10.61 12.50
N VAL A 390 -16.01 -10.35 11.68
CA VAL A 390 -14.60 -10.47 12.09
C VAL A 390 -14.29 -9.55 13.25
N SER A 391 -13.63 -10.05 14.29
CA SER A 391 -13.19 -9.23 15.41
C SER A 391 -11.77 -9.54 15.84
N ASP A 392 -11.05 -8.52 16.30
CA ASP A 392 -9.73 -8.64 16.87
C ASP A 392 -9.58 -7.75 18.10
N ILE A 393 -8.80 -8.23 19.06
CA ILE A 393 -8.36 -7.47 20.22
C ILE A 393 -6.91 -7.83 20.54
N ALA A 394 -6.13 -6.81 20.91
CA ALA A 394 -4.75 -7.01 21.30
C ALA A 394 -4.33 -6.14 22.48
N GLY A 395 -3.42 -6.68 23.30
CA GLY A 395 -2.71 -5.94 24.32
C GLY A 395 -1.23 -5.83 23.97
N PHE A 396 -0.60 -4.67 24.21
CA PHE A 396 0.81 -4.49 23.93
C PHE A 396 1.54 -3.71 25.01
N ALA A 397 2.84 -3.99 25.14
CA ALA A 397 3.75 -3.28 26.01
C ALA A 397 5.09 -3.07 25.31
N LEU A 398 5.63 -1.85 25.38
CA LEU A 398 6.90 -1.44 24.80
C LEU A 398 7.77 -0.82 25.88
N ALA A 399 9.07 -1.09 25.82
CA ALA A 399 10.06 -0.49 26.68
C ALA A 399 11.27 -0.03 25.87
N ASP A 400 11.81 1.13 26.18
CA ASP A 400 13.10 1.61 25.70
C ASP A 400 13.95 2.13 26.85
N TYR A 401 15.25 1.83 26.79
CA TYR A 401 16.22 2.25 27.80
C TYR A 401 17.53 2.68 27.16
N THR A 402 17.90 3.92 27.37
CA THR A 402 19.13 4.49 26.82
C THR A 402 20.19 4.66 27.92
N VAL A 403 21.34 4.03 27.72
CA VAL A 403 22.52 4.15 28.58
C VAL A 403 23.71 4.61 27.73
N GLY A 404 24.15 5.83 27.95
CA GLY A 404 25.25 6.41 27.18
C GLY A 404 24.91 6.45 25.68
N ARG A 405 25.56 5.59 24.90
CA ARG A 405 25.40 5.50 23.44
C ARG A 405 24.56 4.30 22.99
N VAL A 406 24.08 3.51 23.92
CA VAL A 406 23.33 2.30 23.65
C VAL A 406 21.87 2.48 24.03
N THR A 407 20.96 2.25 23.08
CA THR A 407 19.52 2.16 23.34
C THR A 407 19.09 0.71 23.19
N LEU A 408 18.54 0.15 24.25
CA LEU A 408 17.89 -1.16 24.25
C LEU A 408 16.39 -0.95 24.07
N SER A 409 15.75 -1.76 23.24
CA SER A 409 14.30 -1.76 23.07
C SER A 409 13.73 -3.16 23.22
N GLY A 410 12.52 -3.23 23.79
CA GLY A 410 11.77 -4.47 23.92
C GLY A 410 10.29 -4.21 23.67
N GLY A 411 9.61 -5.22 23.16
CA GLY A 411 8.17 -5.16 22.92
C GLY A 411 7.54 -6.53 23.07
N LEU A 412 6.31 -6.54 23.51
CA LEU A 412 5.47 -7.72 23.61
C LEU A 412 4.06 -7.34 23.18
N ARG A 413 3.47 -8.17 22.33
CA ARG A 413 2.10 -8.03 21.88
C ARG A 413 1.39 -9.38 21.91
N TYR A 414 0.15 -9.38 22.39
CA TYR A 414 -0.72 -10.55 22.35
C TYR A 414 -1.98 -10.18 21.58
N ASP A 415 -2.25 -10.92 20.52
CA ASP A 415 -3.42 -10.75 19.65
C ASP A 415 -4.37 -11.93 19.80
N PHE A 416 -5.66 -11.66 19.74
CA PHE A 416 -6.73 -12.62 19.61
C PHE A 416 -7.66 -12.19 18.49
N VAL A 417 -7.91 -13.08 17.52
CA VAL A 417 -8.69 -12.83 16.31
C VAL A 417 -9.76 -13.91 16.17
N THR A 418 -10.98 -13.50 15.90
CA THR A 418 -12.11 -14.38 15.60
C THR A 418 -12.63 -14.09 14.21
N VAL A 419 -12.75 -15.12 13.38
CA VAL A 419 -13.28 -15.07 12.02
C VAL A 419 -14.47 -16.02 11.93
N PRO A 420 -15.71 -15.55 12.22
CA PRO A 420 -16.91 -16.31 11.98
C PRO A 420 -17.21 -16.35 10.47
N PHE A 421 -17.75 -17.45 10.01
CA PHE A 421 -18.25 -17.65 8.67
C PHE A 421 -19.73 -18.02 8.76
N HIS A 422 -20.60 -17.19 8.20
CA HIS A 422 -22.03 -17.44 8.12
C HIS A 422 -22.47 -17.51 6.67
N ASN A 423 -22.82 -18.72 6.21
CA ASN A 423 -23.36 -18.93 4.88
C ASN A 423 -24.87 -18.63 4.88
N LEU A 424 -25.28 -17.58 4.18
CA LEU A 424 -26.68 -17.15 4.15
C LEU A 424 -27.55 -17.95 3.19
N ILE A 425 -26.93 -18.75 2.29
CA ILE A 425 -27.61 -19.70 1.40
C ILE A 425 -27.84 -21.03 2.12
N ASP A 426 -26.81 -21.53 2.81
CA ASP A 426 -26.87 -22.78 3.56
C ASP A 426 -26.28 -22.60 4.99
N PRO A 427 -27.09 -22.23 5.98
CA PRO A 427 -26.62 -22.02 7.35
C PRO A 427 -26.07 -23.28 8.04
N THR A 428 -26.19 -24.47 7.45
CA THR A 428 -25.60 -25.71 8.01
C THR A 428 -24.07 -25.71 7.86
N ARG A 429 -23.53 -24.82 7.01
CA ARG A 429 -22.10 -24.60 6.74
C ARG A 429 -21.47 -23.49 7.61
N ASP A 430 -22.17 -23.01 8.64
CA ASP A 430 -21.65 -21.99 9.54
C ASP A 430 -20.48 -22.52 10.38
N THR A 431 -19.38 -21.77 10.43
CA THR A 431 -18.18 -22.13 11.22
C THR A 431 -17.56 -20.90 11.88
N THR A 432 -16.59 -21.10 12.77
CA THR A 432 -15.88 -20.00 13.41
C THR A 432 -14.43 -20.40 13.69
N SER A 433 -13.50 -19.67 13.12
CA SER A 433 -12.07 -19.84 13.34
C SER A 433 -11.53 -18.83 14.36
N ASN A 434 -10.71 -19.30 15.30
CA ASN A 434 -10.10 -18.47 16.34
C ASN A 434 -8.58 -18.61 16.30
N TYR A 435 -7.88 -17.48 16.34
CA TYR A 435 -6.44 -17.41 16.29
C TYR A 435 -5.91 -16.55 17.43
N SER A 436 -4.83 -16.99 18.07
CA SER A 436 -4.16 -16.17 19.09
C SER A 436 -2.65 -16.31 19.01
N ARG A 437 -1.95 -15.23 19.31
CA ARG A 437 -0.49 -15.21 19.23
C ARG A 437 0.13 -14.22 20.21
N LEU A 438 1.27 -14.63 20.78
CA LEU A 438 2.18 -13.77 21.54
C LEU A 438 3.41 -13.50 20.69
N ASP A 439 3.67 -12.23 20.38
CA ASP A 439 4.77 -11.80 19.54
C ASP A 439 5.75 -10.91 20.32
N PRO A 440 6.94 -11.43 20.67
CA PRO A 440 8.01 -10.67 21.28
C PRO A 440 8.89 -9.97 20.23
N ARG A 441 9.52 -8.86 20.67
CA ARG A 441 10.56 -8.15 19.94
C ARG A 441 11.64 -7.64 20.89
N VAL A 442 12.89 -7.69 20.47
CA VAL A 442 14.02 -7.05 21.13
C VAL A 442 14.88 -6.33 20.08
N GLY A 443 15.56 -5.28 20.51
CA GLY A 443 16.44 -4.53 19.63
C GLY A 443 17.51 -3.75 20.38
N VAL A 444 18.58 -3.45 19.69
CA VAL A 444 19.67 -2.59 20.17
C VAL A 444 20.04 -1.59 19.09
N ASP A 445 20.24 -0.35 19.49
CA ASP A 445 20.80 0.72 18.66
C ASP A 445 22.02 1.30 19.37
N VAL A 446 23.13 1.43 18.66
CA VAL A 446 24.40 1.94 19.20
C VAL A 446 24.86 3.15 18.40
N SER A 447 24.76 4.34 19.00
CA SER A 447 25.31 5.57 18.42
C SER A 447 26.82 5.61 18.67
N THR A 448 27.64 5.51 17.61
CA THR A 448 29.10 5.56 17.76
C THR A 448 29.62 7.00 17.93
N GLY A 449 28.76 8.02 17.75
CA GLY A 449 29.15 9.40 17.49
C GLY A 449 29.59 9.59 16.03
N LYS A 450 29.92 10.78 15.62
CA LYS A 450 30.31 11.09 14.23
C LYS A 450 29.25 10.74 13.18
N GLY A 451 27.97 10.74 13.55
CA GLY A 451 26.85 10.48 12.63
C GLY A 451 26.60 9.00 12.29
N VAL A 452 27.35 8.07 12.87
CA VAL A 452 27.15 6.61 12.63
C VAL A 452 26.34 6.01 13.77
N SER A 453 25.31 5.22 13.43
CA SER A 453 24.65 4.29 14.35
C SER A 453 24.57 2.88 13.75
N LEU A 454 24.68 1.90 14.63
CA LEU A 454 24.54 0.47 14.30
C LEU A 454 23.30 -0.04 15.02
N PHE A 455 22.53 -0.90 14.34
CA PHE A 455 21.35 -1.50 14.97
C PHE A 455 21.28 -3.00 14.70
N ALA A 456 20.61 -3.70 15.60
CA ALA A 456 20.15 -5.07 15.39
C ALA A 456 18.81 -5.27 16.09
N SER A 457 17.94 -6.08 15.50
CA SER A 457 16.65 -6.45 16.07
C SER A 457 16.28 -7.90 15.74
N LEU A 458 15.54 -8.51 16.65
CA LEU A 458 14.92 -9.82 16.47
C LEU A 458 13.49 -9.73 16.98
N GLY A 459 12.54 -10.26 16.21
CA GLY A 459 11.15 -10.31 16.65
C GLY A 459 10.32 -11.24 15.82
N THR A 460 9.10 -11.49 16.29
CA THR A 460 8.10 -12.29 15.60
C THR A 460 6.90 -11.44 15.23
N SER A 461 6.16 -11.85 14.22
CA SER A 461 4.83 -11.33 13.91
C SER A 461 3.99 -12.42 13.27
N PHE A 462 2.67 -12.20 13.20
CA PHE A 462 1.78 -13.18 12.62
C PHE A 462 0.71 -12.53 11.73
N ARG A 463 0.10 -13.36 10.90
CA ARG A 463 -1.08 -13.05 10.13
C ARG A 463 -2.14 -14.12 10.35
N ALA A 464 -3.29 -13.73 10.87
CA ALA A 464 -4.46 -14.59 10.85
C ALA A 464 -4.95 -14.71 9.40
N PRO A 465 -5.44 -15.88 8.97
CA PRO A 465 -6.13 -16.00 7.70
C PRO A 465 -7.31 -15.01 7.60
N SER A 466 -7.55 -14.50 6.40
CA SER A 466 -8.72 -13.67 6.10
C SER A 466 -9.97 -14.51 5.90
N LEU A 467 -11.14 -13.88 5.82
CA LEU A 467 -12.40 -14.58 5.58
C LEU A 467 -12.32 -15.45 4.30
N ILE A 468 -11.84 -14.88 3.20
CA ILE A 468 -11.74 -15.61 1.93
C ILE A 468 -10.79 -16.81 2.01
N GLU A 469 -9.72 -16.71 2.79
CA GLU A 469 -8.76 -17.80 2.94
C GLU A 469 -9.29 -18.94 3.80
N VAL A 470 -10.10 -18.66 4.83
CA VAL A 470 -10.73 -19.71 5.65
C VAL A 470 -11.96 -20.32 5.00
N ALA A 471 -12.53 -19.64 4.03
CA ALA A 471 -13.75 -20.05 3.33
C ALA A 471 -13.48 -20.61 1.92
N CYS A 472 -12.20 -20.88 1.60
CA CYS A 472 -11.74 -21.47 0.36
C CYS A 472 -10.46 -22.26 0.62
N ALA A 473 -10.51 -23.26 1.51
CA ALA A 473 -9.34 -24.03 1.97
C ALA A 473 -9.49 -25.55 1.78
N ASP A 474 -10.62 -26.02 1.24
CA ASP A 474 -10.85 -27.45 1.00
C ASP A 474 -10.32 -27.87 -0.37
N PRO A 475 -9.29 -28.75 -0.42
CA PRO A 475 -8.81 -29.29 -1.69
C PRO A 475 -9.81 -30.26 -2.36
N GLU A 476 -10.79 -30.80 -1.62
CA GLU A 476 -11.82 -31.69 -2.15
C GLU A 476 -13.02 -30.92 -2.75
N GLU A 477 -13.23 -29.68 -2.30
CA GLU A 477 -14.23 -28.74 -2.82
C GLU A 477 -13.56 -27.40 -3.21
N PRO A 478 -12.69 -27.38 -4.25
CA PRO A 478 -11.99 -26.15 -4.62
C PRO A 478 -12.97 -25.07 -5.08
N CYS A 479 -12.65 -23.83 -4.74
CA CYS A 479 -13.49 -22.69 -5.08
C CYS A 479 -13.30 -22.28 -6.55
N VAL A 480 -14.38 -21.93 -7.22
CA VAL A 480 -14.29 -21.22 -8.51
C VAL A 480 -13.63 -19.87 -8.26
N LEU A 481 -12.42 -19.69 -8.81
CA LEU A 481 -11.70 -18.44 -8.64
C LEU A 481 -12.32 -17.33 -9.51
N PRO A 482 -12.45 -16.13 -8.98
CA PRO A 482 -11.74 -15.72 -7.75
C PRO A 482 -12.56 -15.74 -6.46
N TYR A 483 -13.71 -16.34 -6.25
CA TYR A 483 -14.42 -16.00 -5.01
C TYR A 483 -15.58 -16.91 -4.55
N ALA A 484 -15.66 -18.16 -4.95
CA ALA A 484 -16.61 -19.06 -4.30
C ALA A 484 -16.15 -19.34 -2.86
N LEU A 485 -17.05 -19.36 -1.89
CA LEU A 485 -16.73 -19.52 -0.47
C LEU A 485 -17.51 -20.69 0.12
N GLY A 486 -16.81 -21.59 0.82
CA GLY A 486 -17.35 -22.79 1.48
C GLY A 486 -17.08 -22.83 2.99
N ASP A 487 -17.47 -23.90 3.68
CA ASP A 487 -17.19 -24.22 5.08
C ASP A 487 -15.98 -25.14 5.17
N ASP A 488 -14.80 -24.61 4.94
CA ASP A 488 -13.59 -25.37 4.70
C ASP A 488 -12.81 -25.68 5.99
N PRO A 489 -11.88 -26.67 5.95
CA PRO A 489 -11.03 -26.95 7.09
C PRO A 489 -10.17 -25.75 7.48
N PRO A 490 -9.94 -25.50 8.79
CA PRO A 490 -9.19 -24.33 9.23
C PRO A 490 -7.73 -24.42 8.79
N ILE A 491 -7.23 -23.38 8.13
CA ILE A 491 -5.81 -23.20 7.82
C ILE A 491 -5.06 -22.55 8.97
N ALA A 492 -3.76 -22.87 9.10
CA ALA A 492 -2.94 -22.33 10.17
C ALA A 492 -2.54 -20.87 9.92
N PRO A 493 -2.42 -20.04 10.97
CA PRO A 493 -1.96 -18.67 10.81
C PRO A 493 -0.49 -18.64 10.38
N VAL A 494 -0.16 -17.69 9.51
CA VAL A 494 1.22 -17.42 9.09
C VAL A 494 1.99 -16.81 10.24
N THR A 495 3.20 -17.29 10.50
CA THR A 495 4.09 -16.73 11.50
C THR A 495 5.47 -16.45 10.91
N VAL A 496 6.05 -15.30 11.24
CA VAL A 496 7.38 -14.92 10.78
C VAL A 496 8.29 -14.60 11.95
N THR A 497 9.55 -15.05 11.87
CA THR A 497 10.64 -14.63 12.75
C THR A 497 11.65 -13.89 11.90
N THR A 498 11.88 -12.60 12.21
CA THR A 498 12.79 -11.75 11.47
C THR A 498 13.95 -11.28 12.33
N PHE A 499 15.15 -11.49 11.85
CA PHE A 499 16.38 -10.86 12.32
C PHE A 499 16.82 -9.79 11.33
N GLU A 500 17.16 -8.61 11.85
CA GLU A 500 17.69 -7.49 11.05
C GLU A 500 18.91 -6.90 11.73
N THR A 501 19.89 -6.49 10.94
CA THR A 501 21.02 -5.70 11.40
C THR A 501 21.43 -4.70 10.34
N GLY A 502 22.02 -3.60 10.76
CA GLY A 502 22.45 -2.59 9.79
C GLY A 502 23.20 -1.44 10.40
N ALA A 503 23.56 -0.51 9.53
CA ALA A 503 24.24 0.72 9.86
C ALA A 503 23.54 1.91 9.20
N ARG A 504 23.53 3.03 9.90
CA ARG A 504 23.10 4.33 9.39
C ARG A 504 24.23 5.32 9.57
N TYR A 505 24.46 6.10 8.53
CA TYR A 505 25.38 7.24 8.58
C TYR A 505 24.65 8.50 8.16
N GLN A 506 24.75 9.53 9.00
CA GLN A 506 24.22 10.84 8.68
C GLN A 506 25.25 11.91 9.05
N SER A 507 25.60 12.72 8.08
CA SER A 507 26.51 13.85 8.25
C SER A 507 26.11 14.96 7.29
N GLY A 508 25.53 16.04 7.83
CA GLY A 508 25.15 17.23 7.06
C GLY A 508 24.37 16.89 5.77
N HIS A 509 25.11 16.72 4.69
CA HIS A 509 24.55 16.52 3.35
C HIS A 509 24.43 15.06 2.91
N LEU A 510 25.01 14.11 3.64
CA LEU A 510 25.04 12.69 3.25
C LEU A 510 24.29 11.83 4.26
N SER A 511 23.34 11.05 3.74
CA SER A 511 22.63 10.00 4.48
C SER A 511 22.83 8.66 3.78
N LEU A 512 23.31 7.66 4.51
CA LEU A 512 23.47 6.29 4.04
C LEU A 512 22.80 5.33 5.02
N THR A 513 22.13 4.33 4.48
CA THR A 513 21.56 3.22 5.27
C THR A 513 21.86 1.91 4.58
N GLY A 514 22.37 0.96 5.34
CA GLY A 514 22.53 -0.43 4.89
C GLY A 514 21.88 -1.37 5.88
N THR A 515 21.08 -2.31 5.38
CA THR A 515 20.34 -3.29 6.19
C THR A 515 20.48 -4.67 5.59
N ALA A 516 20.85 -5.64 6.42
CA ALA A 516 20.74 -7.06 6.09
C ALA A 516 19.62 -7.67 6.94
N TYR A 517 18.83 -8.55 6.34
CA TYR A 517 17.72 -9.21 7.01
C TYR A 517 17.62 -10.69 6.67
N TYR A 518 17.03 -11.43 7.61
CA TYR A 518 16.74 -12.84 7.50
C TYR A 518 15.36 -13.09 8.14
N SER A 519 14.42 -13.63 7.36
CA SER A 519 13.05 -13.91 7.80
C SER A 519 12.69 -15.36 7.46
N ASP A 520 12.42 -16.17 8.49
CA ASP A 520 11.81 -17.49 8.35
C ASP A 520 10.29 -17.36 8.55
N VAL A 521 9.52 -17.81 7.58
CA VAL A 521 8.06 -17.85 7.61
C VAL A 521 7.59 -19.28 7.72
N LYS A 522 6.64 -19.54 8.61
CA LYS A 522 5.99 -20.83 8.78
C LYS A 522 4.53 -20.72 8.44
N ASN A 523 3.99 -21.78 7.86
CA ASN A 523 2.61 -21.88 7.43
C ASN A 523 2.23 -20.71 6.49
N ASP A 524 3.11 -20.41 5.54
CA ASP A 524 2.85 -19.35 4.56
C ASP A 524 1.60 -19.71 3.75
N ILE A 525 0.62 -18.81 3.67
CA ILE A 525 -0.62 -19.10 2.95
C ILE A 525 -0.38 -18.84 1.46
N TYR A 526 -0.77 -19.81 0.67
CA TYR A 526 -0.62 -19.80 -0.77
C TYR A 526 -1.93 -20.21 -1.43
N LEU A 527 -2.21 -19.67 -2.61
CA LEU A 527 -3.31 -20.13 -3.45
C LEU A 527 -2.82 -21.28 -4.32
N PHE A 528 -3.44 -22.43 -4.17
CA PHE A 528 -3.21 -23.63 -4.98
C PHE A 528 -4.28 -23.69 -6.06
N PRO A 529 -3.94 -23.41 -7.34
CA PRO A 529 -4.88 -23.68 -8.43
C PRO A 529 -5.20 -25.16 -8.47
N SER A 530 -6.41 -25.49 -8.89
CA SER A 530 -6.88 -26.86 -9.08
C SER A 530 -7.38 -27.02 -10.51
N PRO A 531 -7.19 -28.18 -11.17
CA PRO A 531 -7.84 -28.43 -12.44
C PRO A 531 -9.36 -28.46 -12.21
N GLY A 532 -10.11 -27.66 -12.97
CA GLY A 532 -11.57 -27.70 -12.94
C GLY A 532 -12.09 -29.04 -13.42
N GLU A 533 -13.37 -29.35 -13.14
CA GLU A 533 -14.03 -30.61 -13.56
C GLU A 533 -14.04 -30.84 -15.10
N VAL A 534 -13.89 -29.78 -15.87
CA VAL A 534 -13.81 -29.81 -17.34
C VAL A 534 -12.47 -29.17 -17.74
N GLU A 535 -11.60 -30.00 -18.33
CA GLU A 535 -10.28 -29.61 -18.83
C GLU A 535 -10.33 -28.29 -19.62
N GLY A 536 -9.69 -27.24 -19.10
CA GLY A 536 -9.51 -25.92 -19.75
C GLY A 536 -10.68 -24.95 -19.65
N THR A 537 -11.70 -25.14 -18.82
CA THR A 537 -12.88 -24.27 -18.77
C THR A 537 -13.00 -23.41 -17.52
N THR A 538 -12.62 -23.90 -16.35
CA THR A 538 -12.74 -23.13 -15.10
C THR A 538 -11.45 -23.19 -14.30
N ILE A 539 -10.95 -22.06 -13.83
CA ILE A 539 -9.85 -22.01 -12.87
C ILE A 539 -10.46 -22.12 -11.48
N GLU A 540 -10.27 -23.26 -10.85
CA GLU A 540 -10.59 -23.50 -9.45
C GLU A 540 -9.33 -23.46 -8.60
N GLY A 541 -9.47 -23.31 -7.29
CA GLY A 541 -8.35 -23.36 -6.39
C GLY A 541 -8.77 -23.29 -4.94
N TYR A 542 -7.80 -23.47 -4.06
CA TYR A 542 -8.00 -23.38 -2.62
C TYR A 542 -6.78 -22.75 -1.95
N PHE A 543 -6.98 -22.18 -0.77
CA PHE A 543 -5.87 -21.68 0.04
C PHE A 543 -5.35 -22.77 0.95
N GLY A 544 -4.03 -22.92 0.99
CA GLY A 544 -3.35 -23.85 1.85
C GLY A 544 -2.07 -23.29 2.45
N ASN A 545 -1.49 -24.02 3.39
CA ASN A 545 -0.25 -23.63 4.05
C ASN A 545 0.97 -24.31 3.41
N ILE A 546 1.91 -23.51 2.93
CA ILE A 546 3.28 -23.96 2.66
C ILE A 546 4.00 -24.04 4.02
N PRO A 547 4.55 -25.20 4.41
CA PRO A 547 5.12 -25.37 5.74
C PRO A 547 6.20 -24.35 6.09
N LYS A 548 7.05 -24.00 5.12
CA LYS A 548 8.13 -23.04 5.34
C LYS A 548 8.56 -22.32 4.08
N THR A 549 8.70 -20.99 4.20
CA THR A 549 9.36 -20.14 3.20
C THR A 549 10.40 -19.25 3.90
N ARG A 550 11.30 -18.64 3.13
CA ARG A 550 12.39 -17.79 3.66
C ARG A 550 12.62 -16.57 2.81
N ARG A 551 12.94 -15.44 3.45
CA ARG A 551 13.38 -14.20 2.80
C ARG A 551 14.70 -13.75 3.39
N VAL A 552 15.72 -13.58 2.54
CA VAL A 552 17.06 -13.10 2.93
C VAL A 552 17.44 -11.99 1.98
N GLY A 553 17.99 -10.90 2.51
CA GLY A 553 18.39 -9.82 1.62
C GLY A 553 19.28 -8.75 2.23
N LEU A 554 19.64 -7.84 1.34
CA LEU A 554 20.44 -6.65 1.62
C LEU A 554 19.78 -5.45 0.96
N GLU A 555 19.58 -4.40 1.72
CA GLU A 555 19.06 -3.12 1.25
C GLU A 555 20.07 -2.02 1.50
N LEU A 556 20.40 -1.26 0.48
CA LEU A 556 21.29 -0.10 0.55
C LEU A 556 20.54 1.12 0.04
N ALA A 557 20.56 2.20 0.79
CA ALA A 557 19.96 3.47 0.42
C ALA A 557 20.95 4.60 0.71
N GLY A 558 21.12 5.50 -0.25
CA GLY A 558 21.98 6.66 -0.12
C GLY A 558 21.31 7.91 -0.67
N ARG A 559 21.48 9.03 0.02
CA ARG A 559 21.08 10.34 -0.44
C ARG A 559 22.17 11.36 -0.15
N TYR A 560 22.48 12.18 -1.13
CA TYR A 560 23.43 13.27 -1.01
C TYR A 560 22.81 14.57 -1.48
N ALA A 561 22.84 15.57 -0.61
CA ALA A 561 22.46 16.94 -0.93
C ALA A 561 23.70 17.76 -1.30
N PHE A 562 23.64 18.55 -2.35
CA PHE A 562 24.73 19.41 -2.79
C PHE A 562 24.23 20.77 -3.24
N GLY A 563 25.07 21.80 -3.06
CA GLY A 563 24.62 23.17 -3.25
C GLY A 563 23.48 23.55 -2.30
N GLU A 564 22.66 24.50 -2.67
CA GLU A 564 21.61 25.04 -1.82
C GLU A 564 20.32 24.22 -1.86
N ALA A 565 20.05 23.48 -2.96
CA ALA A 565 18.77 22.78 -3.13
C ALA A 565 18.83 21.57 -4.10
N HIS A 566 20.00 21.01 -4.33
CA HIS A 566 20.14 19.85 -5.20
C HIS A 566 20.26 18.56 -4.39
N SER A 567 19.74 17.46 -4.89
CA SER A 567 19.94 16.15 -4.27
C SER A 567 20.03 15.04 -5.29
N VAL A 568 20.80 14.01 -4.96
CA VAL A 568 20.84 12.74 -5.67
C VAL A 568 20.57 11.63 -4.68
N TYR A 569 19.86 10.59 -5.12
CA TYR A 569 19.69 9.37 -4.35
C TYR A 569 20.00 8.14 -5.19
N ALA A 570 20.39 7.05 -4.51
CA ALA A 570 20.54 5.75 -5.12
C ALA A 570 20.14 4.67 -4.11
N ASN A 571 19.38 3.69 -4.56
CA ASN A 571 18.89 2.57 -3.78
C ASN A 571 19.21 1.27 -4.51
N TYR A 572 19.70 0.28 -3.79
CA TYR A 572 19.90 -1.08 -4.28
C TYR A 572 19.29 -2.06 -3.30
N ALA A 573 18.61 -3.07 -3.80
CA ALA A 573 18.09 -4.17 -3.00
C ALA A 573 18.41 -5.50 -3.66
N TYR A 574 18.85 -6.45 -2.83
CA TYR A 574 18.95 -7.86 -3.15
C TYR A 574 17.95 -8.60 -2.23
N THR A 575 17.01 -9.34 -2.82
CA THR A 575 15.99 -10.09 -2.09
C THR A 575 15.93 -11.52 -2.63
N ARG A 576 16.29 -12.50 -1.81
CA ARG A 576 16.10 -13.91 -2.13
C ARG A 576 14.95 -14.47 -1.29
N ALA A 577 13.77 -14.58 -1.91
CA ALA A 577 12.60 -15.24 -1.35
C ALA A 577 12.51 -16.67 -1.90
N THR A 578 12.41 -17.66 -1.02
CA THR A 578 12.51 -19.08 -1.41
C THR A 578 11.52 -19.95 -0.66
N PHE A 579 11.04 -21.00 -1.32
CA PHE A 579 10.45 -22.16 -0.67
C PHE A 579 11.52 -22.90 0.14
N GLN A 580 11.14 -23.51 1.25
CA GLN A 580 12.02 -24.27 2.15
C GLN A 580 11.44 -25.64 2.52
N SER A 581 10.38 -26.04 1.86
CA SER A 581 9.70 -27.33 1.98
C SER A 581 9.22 -27.74 0.59
N GLN A 582 9.11 -29.03 0.37
CA GLN A 582 8.39 -29.55 -0.79
C GLN A 582 6.89 -29.23 -0.63
N ALA A 583 6.27 -28.85 -1.74
CA ALA A 583 4.84 -28.68 -1.89
C ALA A 583 4.50 -28.89 -3.36
N GLU A 584 3.51 -29.71 -3.60
CA GLU A 584 2.90 -29.86 -4.91
C GLU A 584 1.95 -28.67 -5.11
N ILE A 585 2.26 -27.83 -6.08
CA ILE A 585 1.45 -26.66 -6.42
C ILE A 585 0.99 -26.87 -7.84
N PHE A 586 -0.31 -27.13 -8.03
CA PHE A 586 -0.85 -27.32 -9.37
C PHE A 586 -0.53 -26.12 -10.27
N SER A 587 -0.17 -26.42 -11.49
CA SER A 587 0.10 -25.43 -12.53
C SER A 587 -0.42 -25.95 -13.88
N VAL A 588 -0.91 -25.06 -14.71
CA VAL A 588 -1.25 -25.38 -16.11
C VAL A 588 -0.05 -25.93 -16.91
N LEU A 589 1.17 -25.81 -16.39
CA LEU A 589 2.39 -26.39 -16.97
C LEU A 589 2.37 -27.94 -16.91
N GLU A 590 1.64 -28.52 -15.97
CA GLU A 590 1.51 -29.98 -15.82
C GLU A 590 0.79 -30.60 -16.99
N ASP A 591 -0.12 -29.88 -17.63
CA ASP A 591 -0.83 -30.34 -18.85
C ASP A 591 0.12 -30.59 -20.04
N ILE A 592 1.31 -30.00 -20.00
CA ILE A 592 2.38 -30.24 -20.99
C ILE A 592 3.53 -31.08 -20.42
N GLY A 593 3.34 -31.70 -19.24
CA GLY A 593 4.30 -32.61 -18.61
C GLY A 593 5.44 -31.93 -17.87
N ILE A 594 5.26 -30.67 -17.41
CA ILE A 594 6.21 -29.94 -16.57
C ILE A 594 5.68 -29.94 -15.14
N GLU A 595 6.29 -30.76 -14.26
CA GLU A 595 5.94 -30.86 -12.84
C GLU A 595 6.22 -29.52 -12.14
N ASN A 596 5.33 -29.12 -11.23
CA ASN A 596 5.44 -27.89 -10.41
C ASN A 596 5.57 -28.20 -8.91
N GLU A 597 6.31 -29.26 -8.55
CA GLU A 597 6.67 -29.56 -7.17
C GLU A 597 7.83 -28.68 -6.72
N THR A 598 7.63 -27.87 -5.66
CA THR A 598 8.69 -27.00 -5.14
C THR A 598 9.70 -27.77 -4.32
N GLU A 599 10.97 -27.36 -4.41
CA GLU A 599 12.05 -27.85 -3.56
C GLU A 599 12.65 -26.75 -2.67
N PRO A 600 13.32 -27.13 -1.55
CA PRO A 600 14.03 -26.17 -0.73
C PRO A 600 15.11 -25.39 -1.51
N GLY A 601 14.87 -24.12 -1.74
CA GLY A 601 15.77 -23.21 -2.48
C GLY A 601 15.16 -22.59 -3.71
N ASP A 602 14.03 -23.10 -4.20
CA ASP A 602 13.28 -22.53 -5.32
C ASP A 602 12.80 -21.13 -4.99
N LEU A 603 12.89 -20.25 -5.97
CA LEU A 603 12.53 -18.85 -5.79
C LEU A 603 11.03 -18.67 -5.88
N ILE A 604 10.49 -17.87 -4.96
CA ILE A 604 9.08 -17.47 -5.01
C ILE A 604 8.87 -16.56 -6.24
N PRO A 605 7.91 -16.87 -7.11
CA PRO A 605 7.59 -16.07 -8.28
C PRO A 605 7.29 -14.61 -7.99
N LEU A 606 7.45 -13.73 -8.99
CA LEU A 606 7.17 -12.30 -8.94
C LEU A 606 8.00 -11.51 -7.90
N VAL A 607 9.06 -12.10 -7.36
CA VAL A 607 10.01 -11.43 -6.47
C VAL A 607 11.35 -11.26 -7.19
N PRO A 608 11.68 -10.04 -7.68
CA PRO A 608 12.94 -9.81 -8.37
C PRO A 608 14.12 -9.93 -7.41
N LEU A 609 15.14 -10.72 -7.79
CA LEU A 609 16.35 -10.89 -6.99
C LEU A 609 17.11 -9.58 -6.75
N GLN A 610 17.11 -8.68 -7.71
CA GLN A 610 17.86 -7.44 -7.66
C GLN A 610 17.04 -6.28 -8.19
N GLN A 611 17.21 -5.14 -7.56
CA GLN A 611 16.58 -3.88 -7.96
C GLN A 611 17.57 -2.74 -7.77
N PHE A 612 17.63 -1.84 -8.73
CA PHE A 612 18.39 -0.60 -8.63
C PHE A 612 17.52 0.59 -9.01
N LYS A 613 17.56 1.65 -8.21
CA LYS A 613 16.80 2.88 -8.41
C LYS A 613 17.70 4.06 -8.09
N ALA A 614 17.68 5.09 -8.93
CA ALA A 614 18.42 6.31 -8.66
C ALA A 614 17.68 7.52 -9.23
N GLY A 615 17.93 8.67 -8.65
CA GLY A 615 17.34 9.91 -9.15
C GLY A 615 18.11 11.13 -8.72
N VAL A 616 17.86 12.22 -9.44
CA VAL A 616 18.41 13.54 -9.19
C VAL A 616 17.26 14.57 -9.14
N ASN A 617 17.35 15.48 -8.17
CA ASN A 617 16.52 16.66 -8.08
C ASN A 617 17.40 17.90 -8.09
N LEU A 618 17.10 18.80 -9.00
CA LEU A 618 17.85 20.04 -9.21
C LEU A 618 16.90 21.22 -9.06
N ARG A 619 17.30 22.24 -8.30
CA ARG A 619 16.59 23.50 -8.18
C ARG A 619 17.53 24.63 -8.56
N PHE A 620 17.13 25.44 -9.52
CA PHE A 620 17.93 26.51 -10.07
C PHE A 620 17.40 27.88 -9.62
N PRO A 621 18.21 28.96 -9.76
CA PRO A 621 17.73 30.33 -9.58
C PRO A 621 16.50 30.62 -10.46
N ALA A 622 15.72 31.62 -10.07
CA ALA A 622 14.48 32.02 -10.72
C ALA A 622 13.35 30.97 -10.69
N GLY A 623 13.38 30.03 -9.73
CA GLY A 623 12.31 29.06 -9.48
C GLY A 623 12.28 27.87 -10.45
N LEU A 624 13.30 27.70 -11.30
CA LEU A 624 13.37 26.52 -12.18
C LEU A 624 13.77 25.27 -11.39
N ARG A 625 13.09 24.16 -11.68
CA ARG A 625 13.42 22.83 -11.12
C ARG A 625 13.42 21.76 -12.20
N ALA A 626 14.24 20.74 -12.01
CA ALA A 626 14.32 19.58 -12.87
C ALA A 626 14.59 18.32 -12.03
N GLY A 627 14.14 17.19 -12.51
CA GLY A 627 14.42 15.90 -11.89
C GLY A 627 14.39 14.77 -12.90
N ALA A 628 15.13 13.73 -12.59
CA ALA A 628 15.11 12.50 -13.36
C ALA A 628 15.22 11.32 -12.41
N ASP A 629 14.50 10.26 -12.73
CA ASP A 629 14.54 9.00 -12.00
C ASP A 629 14.76 7.85 -12.98
N VAL A 630 15.51 6.87 -12.52
CA VAL A 630 15.71 5.62 -13.25
C VAL A 630 15.45 4.45 -12.33
N ARG A 631 14.87 3.38 -12.86
CA ARG A 631 14.68 2.12 -12.16
C ARG A 631 15.02 0.96 -13.08
N TRP A 632 15.78 0.04 -12.55
CA TRP A 632 16.04 -1.26 -13.13
C TRP A 632 15.54 -2.35 -12.19
N ILE A 633 14.72 -3.24 -12.72
CA ILE A 633 14.16 -4.39 -12.02
C ILE A 633 14.72 -5.64 -12.70
N GLY A 634 15.34 -6.52 -11.92
CA GLY A 634 15.90 -7.77 -12.38
C GLY A 634 14.83 -8.77 -12.86
N GLU A 635 15.29 -9.82 -13.49
CA GLU A 635 14.42 -10.93 -13.92
C GLU A 635 13.76 -11.63 -12.73
N GLN A 636 12.58 -12.22 -12.98
CA GLN A 636 11.80 -12.93 -11.98
C GLN A 636 11.06 -14.11 -12.62
N PHE A 637 10.70 -15.13 -11.82
CA PHE A 637 9.89 -16.23 -12.33
C PHE A 637 8.44 -15.81 -12.54
N TYR A 638 7.76 -16.44 -13.48
CA TYR A 638 6.33 -16.28 -13.70
C TYR A 638 5.55 -16.92 -12.54
N GLN A 639 4.39 -16.39 -12.22
CA GLN A 639 3.42 -17.10 -11.39
C GLN A 639 3.04 -18.41 -12.07
N GLN A 640 2.77 -19.46 -11.32
CA GLN A 640 2.57 -20.84 -11.75
C GLN A 640 3.84 -21.58 -12.23
N ASP A 641 5.01 -21.02 -12.00
CA ASP A 641 6.32 -21.67 -12.17
C ASP A 641 7.06 -21.65 -10.83
N GLU A 642 6.44 -22.21 -9.79
CA GLU A 642 6.98 -22.23 -8.43
C GLU A 642 8.19 -23.16 -8.32
N ALA A 643 8.26 -24.21 -9.16
CA ALA A 643 9.41 -25.10 -9.28
C ALA A 643 10.58 -24.54 -10.12
N ASN A 644 10.42 -23.32 -10.66
CA ASN A 644 11.45 -22.60 -11.41
C ASN A 644 11.97 -23.33 -12.68
N ASN A 645 11.09 -24.03 -13.36
CA ASN A 645 11.39 -24.86 -14.53
C ASN A 645 11.36 -24.09 -15.86
N MET A 646 10.76 -22.89 -15.88
CA MET A 646 10.54 -22.09 -17.07
C MET A 646 11.52 -20.91 -17.18
N PRO A 647 11.72 -20.36 -18.40
CA PRO A 647 12.41 -19.09 -18.57
C PRO A 647 11.76 -17.96 -17.76
N LYS A 648 12.55 -17.06 -17.25
CA LYS A 648 12.08 -15.95 -16.42
C LYS A 648 11.47 -14.81 -17.24
N LEU A 649 10.56 -14.06 -16.61
CA LEU A 649 10.12 -12.76 -17.08
C LEU A 649 11.33 -11.82 -17.15
N PRO A 650 11.61 -11.18 -18.31
CA PRO A 650 12.79 -10.38 -18.52
C PRO A 650 12.93 -9.18 -17.58
N SER A 651 14.16 -8.81 -17.25
CA SER A 651 14.45 -7.55 -16.56
C SER A 651 14.08 -6.35 -17.42
N TYR A 652 13.78 -5.22 -16.76
CA TYR A 652 13.45 -3.99 -17.47
C TYR A 652 14.10 -2.75 -16.85
N PHE A 653 14.24 -1.71 -17.69
CA PHE A 653 14.73 -0.40 -17.31
C PHE A 653 13.75 0.68 -17.75
N VAL A 654 13.41 1.58 -16.84
CA VAL A 654 12.52 2.71 -17.11
C VAL A 654 13.15 3.99 -16.57
N ALA A 655 13.04 5.07 -17.34
CA ALA A 655 13.46 6.40 -16.95
C ALA A 655 12.31 7.38 -17.01
N ASP A 656 12.21 8.23 -15.99
CA ASP A 656 11.21 9.29 -15.87
C ASP A 656 11.91 10.65 -15.79
N LEU A 657 11.31 11.69 -16.37
CA LEU A 657 11.83 13.06 -16.37
C LEU A 657 10.76 14.03 -15.90
N ARG A 658 11.15 15.07 -15.15
CA ARG A 658 10.29 16.14 -14.73
C ARG A 658 11.00 17.48 -14.80
N ALA A 659 10.25 18.53 -15.10
CA ALA A 659 10.72 19.91 -15.07
C ALA A 659 9.60 20.81 -14.59
N GLY A 660 9.93 21.89 -13.87
CA GLY A 660 8.95 22.82 -13.34
C GLY A 660 9.50 24.23 -13.21
N TRP A 661 8.60 25.17 -13.11
CA TRP A 661 8.90 26.58 -12.88
C TRP A 661 7.94 27.19 -11.88
N GLU A 662 8.49 27.68 -10.78
CA GLU A 662 7.78 28.41 -9.71
C GLU A 662 7.97 29.92 -9.94
N PHE A 663 6.88 30.69 -10.02
CA PHE A 663 6.92 32.12 -10.18
C PHE A 663 5.75 32.80 -9.44
N GLY A 664 6.06 33.54 -8.39
CA GLY A 664 5.04 34.08 -7.50
C GLY A 664 4.14 32.99 -6.93
N PRO A 665 2.80 33.11 -6.99
CA PRO A 665 1.90 32.09 -6.47
C PRO A 665 1.67 30.90 -7.43
N TRP A 666 2.31 30.87 -8.58
CA TRP A 666 2.11 29.87 -9.61
C TRP A 666 3.26 28.89 -9.72
N GLU A 667 2.93 27.70 -10.06
CA GLU A 667 3.85 26.65 -10.48
C GLU A 667 3.32 26.00 -11.75
N ILE A 668 4.19 25.77 -12.71
CA ILE A 668 3.90 24.97 -13.91
C ILE A 668 4.94 23.85 -13.95
N SER A 669 4.50 22.63 -14.00
CA SER A 669 5.37 21.45 -14.11
C SER A 669 4.97 20.56 -15.28
N GLY A 670 5.94 19.82 -15.79
CA GLY A 670 5.77 18.79 -16.81
C GLY A 670 6.47 17.50 -16.38
N VAL A 671 5.81 16.37 -16.57
CA VAL A 671 6.32 15.05 -16.23
C VAL A 671 6.23 14.14 -17.44
N VAL A 672 7.30 13.39 -17.69
CA VAL A 672 7.35 12.33 -18.70
C VAL A 672 7.71 11.03 -18.00
N ASN A 673 6.79 10.09 -17.94
CA ASN A 673 7.06 8.73 -17.47
C ASN A 673 7.40 7.84 -18.66
N ASN A 674 8.28 6.86 -18.43
CA ASN A 674 8.82 5.97 -19.46
C ASN A 674 9.36 6.77 -20.66
N LEU A 675 10.34 7.63 -20.41
CA LEU A 675 10.94 8.58 -21.36
C LEU A 675 11.36 7.93 -22.70
N PHE A 676 11.85 6.71 -22.65
CA PHE A 676 12.36 5.98 -23.81
C PHE A 676 11.33 5.11 -24.50
N ASN A 677 10.07 5.16 -24.05
CA ASN A 677 8.97 4.31 -24.52
C ASN A 677 9.38 2.81 -24.54
N SER A 678 10.07 2.38 -23.49
CA SER A 678 10.48 0.99 -23.34
C SER A 678 9.24 0.10 -23.23
N THR A 679 9.20 -0.97 -24.00
CA THR A 679 8.19 -2.04 -23.85
C THR A 679 8.70 -3.01 -22.80
N TYR A 680 7.90 -3.23 -21.75
CA TYR A 680 8.25 -4.10 -20.63
C TYR A 680 7.00 -4.70 -20.01
N ALA A 681 7.14 -5.81 -19.30
CA ALA A 681 6.07 -6.43 -18.54
C ALA A 681 6.39 -6.35 -17.04
N THR A 682 5.37 -6.11 -16.23
CA THR A 682 5.51 -6.01 -14.77
C THR A 682 5.03 -7.27 -14.04
N PHE A 683 4.16 -8.05 -14.68
CA PHE A 683 3.56 -9.28 -14.19
C PHE A 683 3.59 -10.33 -15.29
N GLY A 684 3.64 -11.60 -14.91
CA GLY A 684 3.54 -12.72 -15.84
C GLY A 684 3.08 -14.00 -15.15
N THR A 685 2.29 -14.78 -15.88
CA THR A 685 1.76 -16.09 -15.50
C THR A 685 1.70 -16.99 -16.73
N PHE A 686 1.34 -18.25 -16.58
CA PHE A 686 1.04 -19.15 -17.69
C PHE A 686 -0.47 -19.40 -17.82
N ASN A 687 -0.97 -19.52 -19.04
CA ASN A 687 -2.37 -19.90 -19.29
C ASN A 687 -2.54 -20.38 -20.73
N PHE A 688 -3.67 -21.00 -21.02
CA PHE A 688 -4.08 -21.38 -22.36
C PHE A 688 -4.65 -20.17 -23.12
N ASN A 689 -4.14 -19.89 -24.32
CA ASN A 689 -4.68 -18.85 -25.18
C ASN A 689 -5.87 -19.40 -25.99
N GLN A 690 -7.07 -19.38 -25.40
CA GLN A 690 -8.29 -19.83 -26.05
C GLN A 690 -8.71 -18.97 -27.26
N GLY A 691 -8.17 -17.77 -27.41
CA GLY A 691 -8.35 -16.92 -28.58
C GLY A 691 -7.56 -17.38 -29.81
N ALA A 692 -6.61 -18.29 -29.66
CA ALA A 692 -5.79 -18.84 -30.73
C ALA A 692 -6.22 -20.25 -31.10
N ALA A 693 -5.98 -20.64 -32.39
CA ALA A 693 -6.30 -21.96 -32.86
C ALA A 693 -5.50 -23.04 -32.10
N GLY A 694 -6.19 -24.01 -31.52
CA GLY A 694 -5.60 -25.10 -30.75
C GLY A 694 -5.26 -24.72 -29.30
N SER A 695 -5.70 -23.56 -28.83
CA SER A 695 -5.54 -23.07 -27.46
C SER A 695 -4.14 -23.35 -26.88
N PRO A 696 -3.06 -22.82 -27.49
CA PRO A 696 -1.70 -23.10 -27.02
C PRO A 696 -1.47 -22.57 -25.63
N LEU A 697 -0.74 -23.33 -24.81
CA LEU A 697 -0.20 -22.84 -23.55
C LEU A 697 0.94 -21.87 -23.83
N GLU A 698 0.86 -20.65 -23.30
CA GLU A 698 1.90 -19.63 -23.45
C GLU A 698 1.99 -18.72 -22.22
N PRO A 699 3.08 -17.95 -22.06
CA PRO A 699 3.14 -16.92 -21.04
C PRO A 699 2.11 -15.83 -21.31
N PHE A 700 1.42 -15.39 -20.24
CA PHE A 700 0.56 -14.22 -20.23
C PHE A 700 1.26 -13.12 -19.43
N VAL A 701 1.34 -11.93 -19.98
CA VAL A 701 2.05 -10.81 -19.35
C VAL A 701 1.20 -9.55 -19.30
N THR A 702 1.37 -8.77 -18.23
CA THR A 702 0.76 -7.43 -18.16
C THR A 702 1.78 -6.40 -18.59
N PRO A 703 1.50 -5.67 -19.71
CA PRO A 703 2.38 -4.63 -20.20
C PRO A 703 2.53 -3.48 -19.20
N GLY A 704 3.76 -3.02 -19.01
CA GLY A 704 4.00 -1.75 -18.33
C GLY A 704 3.52 -0.56 -19.15
N TYR A 705 3.34 0.57 -18.50
CA TYR A 705 2.81 1.78 -19.15
C TYR A 705 3.72 2.29 -20.26
N ALA A 706 3.15 2.60 -21.42
CA ALA A 706 3.80 3.35 -22.49
C ALA A 706 4.14 4.79 -22.02
N THR A 707 4.87 5.56 -22.83
CA THR A 707 5.23 6.94 -22.47
C THR A 707 4.00 7.78 -22.13
N GLN A 708 4.02 8.38 -20.95
CA GLN A 708 3.01 9.33 -20.49
C GLN A 708 3.61 10.71 -20.34
N PHE A 709 2.93 11.71 -20.84
CA PHE A 709 3.26 13.12 -20.65
C PHE A 709 2.13 13.81 -19.90
N ARG A 710 2.47 14.60 -18.87
CA ARG A 710 1.52 15.39 -18.08
C ARG A 710 2.03 16.82 -17.92
N VAL A 711 1.13 17.78 -17.95
CA VAL A 711 1.36 19.19 -17.58
C VAL A 711 0.48 19.50 -16.39
N ILE A 712 1.05 20.10 -15.38
CA ILE A 712 0.40 20.43 -14.12
C ILE A 712 0.56 21.92 -13.89
N VAL A 713 -0.52 22.58 -13.48
CA VAL A 713 -0.55 24.00 -13.14
C VAL A 713 -1.12 24.13 -11.74
N THR A 714 -0.30 24.61 -10.80
CA THR A 714 -0.70 24.82 -9.41
C THR A 714 -0.71 26.31 -9.10
N ARG A 715 -1.72 26.76 -8.36
CA ARG A 715 -1.79 28.09 -7.77
C ARG A 715 -1.96 28.03 -6.28
N ALA A 716 -1.01 28.55 -5.56
CA ALA A 716 -1.08 28.70 -4.12
C ALA A 716 -1.74 30.03 -3.71
N PHE A 717 -2.43 30.02 -2.57
CA PHE A 717 -3.10 31.16 -1.96
C PHE A 717 -2.65 31.29 -0.51
N GLY A 718 -2.58 32.52 0.01
CA GLY A 718 -2.19 32.80 1.38
C GLY A 718 -0.80 33.41 1.49
N PRO A 719 -0.33 33.72 2.70
CA PRO A 719 1.01 34.25 2.90
C PRO A 719 2.05 33.21 2.54
N ASP A 720 2.99 33.64 1.77
CA ASP A 720 4.17 33.01 1.19
C ASP A 720 4.39 31.49 1.36
N ARG A 721 4.68 30.85 0.24
CA ARG A 721 5.30 29.51 0.20
C ARG A 721 6.70 29.59 0.82
N ASP A 722 6.85 29.26 2.10
CA ASP A 722 8.14 28.96 2.73
C ASP A 722 8.37 27.44 2.78
#